data_7a2a99fd6d936e58badf3ffbe92e6021
#
_entry.id   7a2a99fd6d936e58badf3ffbe92e6021
#
_cell.length_a   1.000
_cell.length_b   1.000
_cell.length_c   1.000
_cell.angle_alpha   90.00
_cell.angle_beta   90.00
_cell.angle_gamma   90.00
#
_symmetry.space_group_name_H-M   'P 1'
#
loop_
_entity.id
_entity.type
_entity.pdbx_description
1 polymer ?
#
loop_
_entity_poly.entity_id
_entity_poly.type
_entity_poly.pdbx_seq_one_letter_code
_entity_poly.pdbx_strand_id
1 'polypeptide(L)'
;EDGLFLVGDVKQSIYRFRQAEPSLFLQKAARFDKPEREKERRIDLQKNFRSRANVLEAANAVFGRIMRAEETEIEYDEREKLFCGLPPREDDPPVELHILYQPGAETMQEGDEEGAERELAAVEREAKVVAARIHELVGTPFYDAKTETERPLRYRDMAVLMRAARGSAPLAAQMLESEGIPVFCDAGEGYFDIPEIRAMTALLQTIENGARDEPLLAALRGPALGLNESELAQIRIRTPDTKIPYYEAVRRYREEEEDALAEKLRAFEEKRARWRLCARNQGVDRLIERIYAETGFLTQAGALPGGASRQANLHLLTTRARAFVAAQGGSLHAFLRYAERLRAGGDSMSASAIGESEDVVRLMTTHKSKGLEFPVVFVIALGRKMSGQAMRARVLMDAELGVGLPCIDTELSSERDTLLRRAIRAKARKEQLAEEVRVLYVAMTRARERLILVGSVAGDKPPEKWKSAEISEMNTGLDMIAPALMQAGAGLTIREEAVRLGASSWRTFAHVGGAAGGLPRRTEETVLRLLAELAAAPKDEALSRLLNFKLDAKAAVRKTTVSAVLRDEKRAAQEDEPLPDAPLMRLPRFMEERQMTGAQIGTAFHRMMRMLDFDALRTTHQLEAEIARQRERLLADGIVSENELAAVKPYLLVWLFASPLGVRMLAAQELHREWAFTYRRETEDGAQLLQGVIDCCFIERGAWVLVDYKTDADAAGAIERHRPQLELYAQALAGITGLPVRERVIYLVRAGRAYQV
;
A
#
# COMPACT_ATOMS: atom_id res chain seq x y z
N GLU A 1 -25.89 7.04 -33.23
CA GLU A 1 -24.71 6.12 -33.18
C GLU A 1 -23.95 6.09 -34.54
N ASP A 2 -24.19 7.07 -35.43
CA ASP A 2 -23.45 7.16 -36.68
C ASP A 2 -21.97 7.50 -36.39
N GLY A 3 -21.05 6.73 -37.01
CA GLY A 3 -19.60 6.93 -36.83
C GLY A 3 -18.97 6.18 -35.65
N LEU A 4 -19.67 5.25 -34.99
CA LEU A 4 -19.12 4.43 -33.90
C LEU A 4 -18.19 3.34 -34.45
N PHE A 5 -16.94 3.32 -33.99
CA PHE A 5 -15.96 2.29 -34.24
C PHE A 5 -15.48 1.67 -32.94
N LEU A 6 -15.65 0.35 -32.76
CA LEU A 6 -15.29 -0.37 -31.56
C LEU A 6 -14.24 -1.45 -31.88
N VAL A 7 -13.21 -1.52 -31.07
CA VAL A 7 -12.22 -2.61 -31.11
C VAL A 7 -12.14 -3.24 -29.73
N GLY A 8 -12.24 -4.56 -29.66
CA GLY A 8 -12.15 -5.27 -28.39
C GLY A 8 -12.11 -6.78 -28.58
N ASP A 9 -11.78 -7.47 -27.51
CA ASP A 9 -11.81 -8.92 -27.39
C ASP A 9 -12.46 -9.29 -26.05
N VAL A 10 -13.66 -9.84 -26.09
CA VAL A 10 -14.43 -10.21 -24.87
C VAL A 10 -13.74 -11.32 -24.10
N LYS A 11 -13.00 -12.21 -24.76
CA LYS A 11 -12.20 -13.27 -24.13
C LYS A 11 -11.12 -12.69 -23.20
N GLN A 12 -10.74 -11.42 -23.40
CA GLN A 12 -9.78 -10.70 -22.55
C GLN A 12 -10.45 -9.73 -21.56
N SER A 13 -11.77 -9.78 -21.39
CA SER A 13 -12.49 -8.97 -20.40
C SER A 13 -12.38 -9.61 -19.02
N ILE A 14 -11.39 -9.15 -18.22
CA ILE A 14 -11.03 -9.72 -16.92
C ILE A 14 -11.13 -8.69 -15.78
N TYR A 15 -11.97 -7.66 -15.92
CA TYR A 15 -12.13 -6.60 -14.90
C TYR A 15 -13.56 -6.53 -14.35
N ARG A 16 -14.27 -7.67 -14.29
CA ARG A 16 -15.62 -7.72 -13.69
C ARG A 16 -15.65 -7.26 -12.24
N PHE A 17 -14.60 -7.55 -11.48
CA PHE A 17 -14.42 -7.05 -10.11
C PHE A 17 -14.34 -5.51 -10.02
N ARG A 18 -14.15 -4.80 -11.16
CA ARG A 18 -14.26 -3.35 -11.31
C ARG A 18 -15.55 -2.94 -12.02
N GLN A 19 -16.56 -3.81 -12.00
CA GLN A 19 -17.87 -3.60 -12.63
C GLN A 19 -17.81 -3.47 -14.17
N ALA A 20 -16.80 -4.05 -14.81
CA ALA A 20 -16.79 -4.18 -16.26
C ALA A 20 -17.86 -5.19 -16.70
N GLU A 21 -18.72 -4.79 -17.64
CA GLU A 21 -19.86 -5.58 -18.11
C GLU A 21 -19.64 -6.07 -19.56
N PRO A 22 -19.19 -7.33 -19.76
CA PRO A 22 -18.91 -7.87 -21.09
C PRO A 22 -20.14 -7.97 -22.00
N SER A 23 -21.33 -8.10 -21.40
CA SER A 23 -22.59 -8.24 -22.12
C SER A 23 -22.87 -7.08 -23.06
N LEU A 24 -22.46 -5.86 -22.70
CA LEU A 24 -22.62 -4.66 -23.53
C LEU A 24 -21.88 -4.77 -24.88
N PHE A 25 -20.67 -5.33 -24.85
CA PHE A 25 -19.90 -5.54 -26.08
C PHE A 25 -20.47 -6.69 -26.90
N LEU A 26 -20.88 -7.81 -26.25
CA LEU A 26 -21.51 -8.96 -26.91
C LEU A 26 -22.81 -8.55 -27.59
N GLN A 27 -23.67 -7.73 -26.98
CA GLN A 27 -24.88 -7.20 -27.58
C GLN A 27 -24.58 -6.37 -28.84
N LYS A 28 -23.54 -5.52 -28.80
CA LYS A 28 -23.12 -4.76 -30.00
C LYS A 28 -22.56 -5.66 -31.07
N ALA A 29 -21.73 -6.65 -30.73
CA ALA A 29 -21.21 -7.63 -31.69
C ALA A 29 -22.33 -8.41 -32.37
N ALA A 30 -23.31 -8.90 -31.61
CA ALA A 30 -24.48 -9.59 -32.13
C ALA A 30 -25.38 -8.70 -33.05
N ARG A 31 -25.49 -7.41 -32.67
CA ARG A 31 -26.22 -6.42 -33.46
C ARG A 31 -25.53 -6.17 -34.81
N PHE A 32 -24.18 -6.03 -34.82
CA PHE A 32 -23.41 -5.71 -36.02
C PHE A 32 -23.17 -6.93 -36.95
N ASP A 33 -23.54 -8.11 -36.51
CA ASP A 33 -23.44 -9.35 -37.27
C ASP A 33 -24.74 -9.66 -38.11
N LYS A 34 -25.77 -8.78 -38.03
CA LYS A 34 -27.03 -8.97 -38.72
C LYS A 34 -26.93 -8.53 -40.18
N PRO A 35 -27.20 -9.43 -41.17
CA PRO A 35 -27.05 -9.13 -42.59
C PRO A 35 -28.00 -8.04 -43.14
N GLU A 36 -29.06 -7.72 -42.40
CA GLU A 36 -30.07 -6.73 -42.75
C GLU A 36 -29.62 -5.29 -42.60
N ARG A 37 -28.44 -5.06 -42.02
CA ARG A 37 -27.91 -3.72 -41.68
C ARG A 37 -26.66 -3.41 -42.50
N GLU A 38 -26.83 -2.88 -43.70
CA GLU A 38 -25.74 -2.54 -44.64
C GLU A 38 -24.67 -1.59 -44.05
N LYS A 39 -25.04 -0.72 -43.07
CA LYS A 39 -24.16 0.27 -42.48
C LYS A 39 -23.45 -0.21 -41.22
N GLU A 40 -23.84 -1.36 -40.65
CA GLU A 40 -23.26 -1.91 -39.41
C GLU A 40 -22.50 -3.22 -39.79
N ARG A 41 -21.24 -3.31 -39.38
CA ARG A 41 -20.40 -4.45 -39.77
C ARG A 41 -19.54 -4.92 -38.61
N ARG A 42 -19.55 -6.23 -38.35
CA ARG A 42 -18.57 -6.95 -37.54
C ARG A 42 -17.41 -7.44 -38.39
N ILE A 43 -16.17 -7.26 -37.95
CA ILE A 43 -14.96 -7.78 -38.60
C ILE A 43 -14.18 -8.55 -37.55
N ASP A 44 -13.97 -9.86 -37.79
CA ASP A 44 -13.24 -10.73 -36.87
C ASP A 44 -11.76 -10.78 -37.26
N LEU A 45 -10.87 -10.46 -36.32
CA LEU A 45 -9.41 -10.45 -36.47
C LEU A 45 -8.86 -11.74 -35.84
N GLN A 46 -8.66 -12.78 -36.61
CA GLN A 46 -8.24 -14.08 -36.11
C GLN A 46 -6.73 -14.35 -36.19
N LYS A 47 -5.99 -13.61 -37.03
CA LYS A 47 -4.54 -13.77 -37.14
C LYS A 47 -3.80 -13.16 -35.98
N ASN A 48 -3.01 -13.97 -35.27
CA ASN A 48 -2.16 -13.59 -34.20
C ASN A 48 -0.69 -13.61 -34.65
N PHE A 49 -0.03 -12.43 -34.60
CA PHE A 49 1.37 -12.23 -34.97
C PHE A 49 2.31 -12.21 -33.78
N ARG A 50 1.84 -12.64 -32.61
CA ARG A 50 2.59 -12.62 -31.35
C ARG A 50 3.14 -13.98 -30.99
N SER A 51 2.26 -14.97 -30.94
CA SER A 51 2.54 -16.29 -30.37
C SER A 51 2.77 -17.33 -31.46
N ARG A 52 3.60 -18.32 -31.16
CA ARG A 52 3.83 -19.49 -32.01
C ARG A 52 2.57 -20.36 -32.19
N ALA A 53 2.54 -21.12 -33.25
CA ALA A 53 1.39 -21.93 -33.62
C ALA A 53 0.98 -22.87 -32.47
N ASN A 54 1.92 -23.58 -31.86
CA ASN A 54 1.61 -24.57 -30.83
C ASN A 54 0.94 -23.93 -29.59
N VAL A 55 1.34 -22.73 -29.20
CA VAL A 55 0.70 -22.01 -28.06
C VAL A 55 -0.74 -21.64 -28.39
N LEU A 56 -1.00 -21.17 -29.62
CA LEU A 56 -2.34 -20.79 -30.07
C LEU A 56 -3.25 -22.01 -30.23
N GLU A 57 -2.74 -23.09 -30.81
CA GLU A 57 -3.47 -24.33 -30.94
C GLU A 57 -3.80 -24.98 -29.59
N ALA A 58 -2.91 -24.88 -28.62
CA ALA A 58 -3.17 -25.29 -27.24
C ALA A 58 -4.31 -24.48 -26.61
N ALA A 59 -4.30 -23.16 -26.80
CA ALA A 59 -5.38 -22.30 -26.34
C ALA A 59 -6.70 -22.65 -27.06
N ASN A 60 -6.69 -22.77 -28.40
CA ASN A 60 -7.88 -23.17 -29.18
C ASN A 60 -8.45 -24.50 -28.69
N ALA A 61 -7.60 -25.50 -28.44
CA ALA A 61 -8.01 -26.83 -28.02
C ALA A 61 -8.62 -26.85 -26.60
N VAL A 62 -8.09 -26.07 -25.66
CA VAL A 62 -8.65 -25.97 -24.32
C VAL A 62 -9.92 -25.14 -24.31
N PHE A 63 -9.90 -23.91 -24.85
CA PHE A 63 -11.04 -22.97 -24.76
C PHE A 63 -12.20 -23.38 -25.66
N GLY A 64 -11.96 -24.03 -26.76
CA GLY A 64 -13.01 -24.66 -27.58
C GLY A 64 -13.82 -25.75 -26.87
N ARG A 65 -13.35 -26.25 -25.71
CA ARG A 65 -14.09 -27.20 -24.87
C ARG A 65 -14.82 -26.54 -23.71
N ILE A 66 -14.23 -25.51 -23.10
CA ILE A 66 -14.72 -24.93 -21.86
C ILE A 66 -15.44 -23.57 -22.00
N MET A 67 -15.27 -22.87 -23.14
CA MET A 67 -16.04 -21.66 -23.42
C MET A 67 -17.30 -22.02 -24.19
N ARG A 68 -18.42 -22.13 -23.48
CA ARG A 68 -19.77 -22.35 -23.96
C ARG A 68 -20.67 -21.19 -23.52
N ALA A 69 -21.54 -20.73 -24.43
CA ALA A 69 -22.42 -19.59 -24.14
C ALA A 69 -23.28 -19.78 -22.88
N GLU A 70 -23.74 -21.03 -22.65
CA GLU A 70 -24.57 -21.33 -21.49
C GLU A 70 -23.82 -21.21 -20.16
N GLU A 71 -22.55 -21.61 -20.06
CA GLU A 71 -21.77 -21.68 -18.83
C GLU A 71 -20.81 -20.49 -18.65
N THR A 72 -20.27 -19.98 -19.76
CA THR A 72 -19.19 -18.98 -19.71
C THR A 72 -19.45 -17.69 -20.51
N GLU A 73 -20.71 -17.46 -20.91
CA GLU A 73 -21.17 -16.25 -21.63
C GLU A 73 -20.61 -16.09 -23.06
N ILE A 74 -19.65 -16.91 -23.47
CA ILE A 74 -18.98 -16.83 -24.78
C ILE A 74 -18.99 -18.22 -25.43
N GLU A 75 -19.44 -18.32 -26.68
CA GLU A 75 -19.25 -19.50 -27.47
C GLU A 75 -17.93 -19.41 -28.26
N TYR A 76 -16.99 -20.34 -28.00
CA TYR A 76 -15.70 -20.38 -28.68
C TYR A 76 -15.81 -21.17 -29.96
N ASP A 77 -16.37 -20.57 -31.00
CA ASP A 77 -16.56 -21.15 -32.35
C ASP A 77 -15.35 -20.89 -33.27
N GLU A 78 -15.51 -21.22 -34.56
CA GLU A 78 -14.45 -21.00 -35.56
C GLU A 78 -14.05 -19.50 -35.73
N ARG A 79 -14.93 -18.57 -35.38
CA ARG A 79 -14.65 -17.11 -35.46
C ARG A 79 -13.81 -16.64 -34.33
N GLU A 80 -13.88 -17.30 -33.17
CA GLU A 80 -13.13 -16.95 -31.96
C GLU A 80 -11.73 -17.57 -31.91
N LYS A 81 -11.45 -18.57 -32.78
CA LYS A 81 -10.15 -19.23 -32.87
C LYS A 81 -9.05 -18.29 -33.33
N LEU A 82 -7.87 -18.49 -32.74
CA LEU A 82 -6.66 -17.78 -33.11
C LEU A 82 -5.81 -18.60 -34.09
N PHE A 83 -5.37 -17.98 -35.17
CA PHE A 83 -4.48 -18.56 -36.16
C PHE A 83 -3.11 -17.87 -36.14
N CYS A 84 -2.05 -18.65 -36.19
CA CYS A 84 -0.70 -18.10 -36.22
C CYS A 84 -0.47 -17.31 -37.52
N GLY A 85 -0.06 -16.05 -37.36
CA GLY A 85 0.35 -15.18 -38.45
C GLY A 85 1.87 -15.14 -38.69
N LEU A 86 2.65 -15.83 -37.84
CA LEU A 86 4.10 -15.92 -37.95
C LEU A 86 4.49 -17.00 -38.97
N PRO A 87 5.71 -16.94 -39.57
CA PRO A 87 6.23 -17.99 -40.40
C PRO A 87 6.22 -19.35 -39.69
N PRO A 88 5.80 -20.45 -40.38
CA PRO A 88 5.79 -21.77 -39.78
C PRO A 88 7.20 -22.21 -39.36
N ARG A 89 7.26 -22.97 -38.27
CA ARG A 89 8.49 -23.54 -37.72
C ARG A 89 8.25 -25.03 -37.43
N GLU A 90 9.17 -25.89 -37.80
CA GLU A 90 9.00 -27.34 -37.64
C GLU A 90 9.15 -27.80 -36.20
N ASP A 91 9.85 -27.01 -35.36
CA ASP A 91 10.24 -27.37 -34.00
C ASP A 91 9.61 -26.45 -32.96
N ASP A 92 8.35 -26.05 -33.10
CA ASP A 92 7.62 -25.31 -32.10
C ASP A 92 7.62 -26.08 -30.75
N PRO A 93 8.04 -25.45 -29.64
CA PRO A 93 8.13 -26.16 -28.35
C PRO A 93 6.76 -26.65 -27.88
N PRO A 94 6.68 -27.83 -27.25
CA PRO A 94 5.43 -28.31 -26.63
C PRO A 94 5.02 -27.41 -25.47
N VAL A 95 3.70 -27.31 -25.24
CA VAL A 95 3.17 -26.74 -24.00
C VAL A 95 3.41 -27.72 -22.86
N GLU A 96 3.94 -27.23 -21.74
CA GLU A 96 4.26 -28.07 -20.59
C GLU A 96 3.17 -27.95 -19.52
N LEU A 97 2.75 -29.09 -18.95
CA LEU A 97 1.86 -29.13 -17.80
C LEU A 97 2.52 -29.95 -16.67
N HIS A 98 2.83 -29.29 -15.58
CA HIS A 98 3.39 -29.91 -14.38
C HIS A 98 2.30 -30.03 -13.32
N ILE A 99 1.99 -31.24 -12.88
CA ILE A 99 1.02 -31.55 -11.83
C ILE A 99 1.77 -32.11 -10.63
N LEU A 100 1.64 -31.43 -9.47
CA LEU A 100 2.24 -31.80 -8.21
C LEU A 100 1.20 -32.50 -7.34
N TYR A 101 1.31 -33.81 -7.18
CA TYR A 101 0.43 -34.59 -6.31
C TYR A 101 0.86 -34.50 -4.85
N GLN A 102 -0.10 -34.30 -3.94
CA GLN A 102 0.11 -34.16 -2.52
C GLN A 102 -0.55 -35.32 -1.76
N PRO A 103 0.16 -36.44 -1.54
CA PRO A 103 -0.36 -37.56 -0.77
C PRO A 103 -0.72 -37.14 0.66
N GLY A 104 -1.84 -37.61 1.19
CA GLY A 104 -2.27 -37.34 2.57
C GLY A 104 -3.00 -36.00 2.79
N ALA A 105 -3.19 -35.18 1.75
CA ALA A 105 -4.03 -34.01 1.83
C ALA A 105 -5.48 -34.39 1.50
N GLU A 106 -6.28 -34.75 2.50
CA GLU A 106 -7.72 -34.98 2.29
C GLU A 106 -8.42 -33.63 1.96
N THR A 107 -9.50 -33.71 1.16
CA THR A 107 -10.32 -32.59 0.73
C THR A 107 -10.96 -31.89 1.94
N MET A 108 -10.37 -30.81 2.45
CA MET A 108 -10.94 -30.01 3.52
C MET A 108 -11.68 -28.76 3.02
N GLN A 109 -12.59 -28.27 3.87
CA GLN A 109 -13.47 -27.14 3.57
C GLN A 109 -12.69 -25.81 3.52
N GLU A 110 -13.12 -24.91 2.67
CA GLU A 110 -12.58 -23.54 2.57
C GLU A 110 -12.82 -22.77 3.88
N GLY A 111 -11.77 -22.18 4.42
CA GLY A 111 -11.88 -21.20 5.51
C GLY A 111 -11.05 -21.48 6.75
N ASP A 112 -10.40 -22.64 6.84
CA ASP A 112 -9.52 -22.99 7.97
C ASP A 112 -8.11 -22.46 7.77
N GLU A 113 -7.45 -22.04 8.85
CA GLU A 113 -6.04 -21.58 8.85
C GLU A 113 -5.11 -22.65 8.25
N GLU A 114 -5.38 -23.91 8.48
CA GLU A 114 -4.67 -25.06 7.87
C GLU A 114 -4.78 -25.10 6.34
N GLY A 115 -5.93 -24.65 5.77
CA GLY A 115 -6.11 -24.56 4.32
C GLY A 115 -5.19 -23.52 3.68
N ALA A 116 -5.01 -22.37 4.33
CA ALA A 116 -4.13 -21.31 3.88
C ALA A 116 -2.64 -21.73 3.94
N GLU A 117 -2.22 -22.41 5.01
CA GLU A 117 -0.84 -22.92 5.12
C GLU A 117 -0.52 -23.97 4.05
N ARG A 118 -1.49 -24.83 3.70
CA ARG A 118 -1.33 -25.83 2.62
C ARG A 118 -1.25 -25.18 1.24
N GLU A 119 -2.02 -24.13 0.98
CA GLU A 119 -1.89 -23.35 -0.25
C GLU A 119 -0.51 -22.71 -0.38
N LEU A 120 0.04 -22.16 0.69
CA LEU A 120 1.38 -21.60 0.71
C LEU A 120 2.45 -22.67 0.46
N ALA A 121 2.32 -23.83 1.13
CA ALA A 121 3.22 -24.97 0.91
C ALA A 121 3.12 -25.55 -0.52
N ALA A 122 1.96 -25.44 -1.18
CA ALA A 122 1.80 -25.81 -2.58
C ALA A 122 2.56 -24.85 -3.50
N VAL A 123 2.40 -23.54 -3.30
CA VAL A 123 3.10 -22.50 -4.07
C VAL A 123 4.62 -22.62 -3.92
N GLU A 124 5.11 -22.94 -2.73
CA GLU A 124 6.53 -23.17 -2.47
C GLU A 124 7.11 -24.33 -3.32
N ARG A 125 6.38 -25.45 -3.41
CA ARG A 125 6.77 -26.58 -4.24
C ARG A 125 6.69 -26.29 -5.74
N GLU A 126 5.65 -25.58 -6.17
CA GLU A 126 5.50 -25.13 -7.55
C GLU A 126 6.64 -24.18 -7.93
N ALA A 127 7.02 -23.25 -7.07
CA ALA A 127 8.14 -22.34 -7.29
C ALA A 127 9.48 -23.08 -7.47
N LYS A 128 9.70 -24.20 -6.77
CA LYS A 128 10.89 -25.05 -6.97
C LYS A 128 10.91 -25.71 -8.35
N VAL A 129 9.76 -26.18 -8.83
CA VAL A 129 9.63 -26.71 -10.21
C VAL A 129 9.92 -25.62 -11.23
N VAL A 130 9.38 -24.42 -11.01
CA VAL A 130 9.63 -23.26 -11.87
C VAL A 130 11.11 -22.89 -11.86
N ALA A 131 11.77 -22.87 -10.69
CA ALA A 131 13.19 -22.57 -10.55
C ALA A 131 14.05 -23.55 -11.37
N ALA A 132 13.81 -24.86 -11.20
CA ALA A 132 14.52 -25.89 -11.95
C ALA A 132 14.35 -25.67 -13.48
N ARG A 133 13.13 -25.34 -13.90
CA ARG A 133 12.84 -25.14 -15.33
C ARG A 133 13.45 -23.84 -15.86
N ILE A 134 13.52 -22.78 -15.07
CA ILE A 134 14.21 -21.51 -15.43
C ILE A 134 15.72 -21.78 -15.63
N HIS A 135 16.36 -22.54 -14.72
CA HIS A 135 17.78 -22.88 -14.85
C HIS A 135 18.08 -23.69 -16.11
N GLU A 136 17.17 -24.58 -16.55
CA GLU A 136 17.32 -25.34 -17.79
C GLU A 136 17.14 -24.46 -19.03
N LEU A 137 16.32 -23.41 -18.95
CA LEU A 137 15.98 -22.54 -20.09
C LEU A 137 16.94 -21.37 -20.26
N VAL A 138 17.47 -20.81 -19.19
CA VAL A 138 18.42 -19.67 -19.26
C VAL A 138 19.64 -20.09 -20.08
N GLY A 139 20.04 -19.20 -21.02
CA GLY A 139 21.17 -19.44 -21.92
C GLY A 139 20.86 -20.31 -23.14
N THR A 140 19.68 -20.94 -23.24
CA THR A 140 19.31 -21.66 -24.47
C THR A 140 19.07 -20.72 -25.64
N PRO A 141 19.34 -21.13 -26.90
CA PRO A 141 19.10 -20.30 -28.08
C PRO A 141 17.63 -19.89 -28.21
N PHE A 142 17.41 -18.63 -28.50
CA PHE A 142 16.10 -18.03 -28.71
C PHE A 142 16.15 -17.04 -29.88
N TYR A 143 15.23 -17.19 -30.83
CA TYR A 143 15.07 -16.21 -31.90
C TYR A 143 14.20 -15.05 -31.46
N ASP A 144 14.80 -13.88 -31.34
CA ASP A 144 14.09 -12.67 -30.97
C ASP A 144 13.53 -11.96 -32.20
N ALA A 145 12.21 -12.07 -32.40
CA ALA A 145 11.53 -11.47 -33.55
C ALA A 145 11.59 -9.92 -33.57
N LYS A 146 11.93 -9.27 -32.44
CA LYS A 146 12.08 -7.80 -32.39
C LYS A 146 13.43 -7.35 -32.97
N THR A 147 14.47 -8.14 -32.76
CA THR A 147 15.82 -7.85 -33.24
C THR A 147 16.19 -8.68 -34.47
N GLU A 148 15.35 -9.61 -34.88
CA GLU A 148 15.56 -10.57 -35.98
C GLU A 148 16.87 -11.37 -35.85
N THR A 149 17.31 -11.63 -34.60
CA THR A 149 18.56 -12.32 -34.28
C THR A 149 18.34 -13.48 -33.30
N GLU A 150 19.18 -14.51 -33.41
CA GLU A 150 19.30 -15.52 -32.35
C GLU A 150 20.14 -14.98 -31.20
N ARG A 151 19.65 -15.15 -29.99
CA ARG A 151 20.35 -14.81 -28.76
C ARG A 151 20.01 -15.81 -27.64
N PRO A 152 20.81 -15.88 -26.58
CA PRO A 152 20.46 -16.69 -25.42
C PRO A 152 19.24 -16.08 -24.70
N LEU A 153 18.36 -16.95 -24.19
CA LEU A 153 17.29 -16.60 -23.28
C LEU A 153 17.87 -16.02 -21.98
N ARG A 154 17.27 -14.95 -21.50
CA ARG A 154 17.64 -14.23 -20.27
C ARG A 154 16.51 -14.28 -19.27
N TYR A 155 16.75 -13.96 -18.01
CA TYR A 155 15.73 -13.86 -16.97
C TYR A 155 14.60 -12.91 -17.33
N ARG A 156 14.90 -11.78 -17.96
CA ARG A 156 13.91 -10.78 -18.40
C ARG A 156 12.95 -11.27 -19.49
N ASP A 157 13.27 -12.38 -20.17
CA ASP A 157 12.43 -13.00 -21.19
C ASP A 157 11.36 -13.91 -20.57
N MET A 158 11.38 -14.11 -19.25
CA MET A 158 10.55 -15.02 -18.50
C MET A 158 9.60 -14.29 -17.56
N ALA A 159 8.34 -14.71 -17.54
CA ALA A 159 7.36 -14.22 -16.60
C ALA A 159 6.67 -15.36 -15.86
N VAL A 160 6.43 -15.18 -14.57
CA VAL A 160 5.64 -16.08 -13.73
C VAL A 160 4.31 -15.38 -13.42
N LEU A 161 3.22 -15.97 -13.88
CA LEU A 161 1.88 -15.43 -13.74
C LEU A 161 1.08 -16.25 -12.73
N MET A 162 0.30 -15.54 -11.90
CA MET A 162 -0.64 -16.15 -10.96
C MET A 162 -1.96 -15.39 -10.93
N ARG A 163 -3.05 -16.07 -10.56
CA ARG A 163 -4.39 -15.49 -10.48
C ARG A 163 -4.48 -14.45 -9.38
N ALA A 164 -3.99 -14.77 -8.19
CA ALA A 164 -4.00 -13.93 -7.01
C ALA A 164 -2.62 -13.93 -6.36
N ALA A 165 -2.15 -12.73 -6.03
CA ALA A 165 -0.78 -12.53 -5.55
C ALA A 165 -0.69 -12.43 -4.03
N ARG A 166 -1.78 -12.04 -3.35
CA ARG A 166 -1.76 -11.75 -1.92
C ARG A 166 -1.33 -12.97 -1.10
N GLY A 167 -0.22 -12.83 -0.35
CA GLY A 167 0.37 -13.88 0.48
C GLY A 167 1.23 -14.89 -0.26
N SER A 168 0.88 -15.30 -1.48
CA SER A 168 1.58 -16.35 -2.22
C SER A 168 2.70 -15.85 -3.13
N ALA A 169 2.58 -14.65 -3.69
CA ALA A 169 3.61 -14.14 -4.58
C ALA A 169 4.94 -13.79 -3.89
N PRO A 170 4.95 -13.16 -2.69
CA PRO A 170 6.20 -12.96 -1.97
C PRO A 170 6.92 -14.26 -1.65
N LEU A 171 6.16 -15.30 -1.28
CA LEU A 171 6.72 -16.63 -1.00
C LEU A 171 7.34 -17.24 -2.26
N ALA A 172 6.63 -17.19 -3.40
CA ALA A 172 7.17 -17.67 -4.67
C ALA A 172 8.44 -16.89 -5.08
N ALA A 173 8.45 -15.56 -4.91
CA ALA A 173 9.62 -14.74 -5.17
C ALA A 173 10.80 -15.12 -4.29
N GLN A 174 10.58 -15.27 -2.98
CA GLN A 174 11.61 -15.69 -2.03
C GLN A 174 12.19 -17.07 -2.38
N MET A 175 11.34 -18.00 -2.81
CA MET A 175 11.81 -19.34 -3.23
C MET A 175 12.67 -19.27 -4.47
N LEU A 176 12.29 -18.50 -5.49
CA LEU A 176 13.09 -18.28 -6.69
C LEU A 176 14.42 -17.57 -6.38
N GLU A 177 14.40 -16.56 -5.51
CA GLU A 177 15.61 -15.86 -5.05
C GLU A 177 16.56 -16.80 -4.27
N SER A 178 16.01 -17.71 -3.45
CA SER A 178 16.82 -18.71 -2.72
C SER A 178 17.54 -19.71 -3.65
N GLU A 179 16.98 -19.93 -4.84
CA GLU A 179 17.61 -20.72 -5.92
C GLU A 179 18.54 -19.88 -6.82
N GLY A 180 18.84 -18.63 -6.45
CA GLY A 180 19.75 -17.75 -7.16
C GLY A 180 19.15 -17.08 -8.41
N ILE A 181 17.84 -17.12 -8.58
CA ILE A 181 17.13 -16.48 -9.70
C ILE A 181 16.76 -15.04 -9.32
N PRO A 182 17.22 -14.03 -10.04
CA PRO A 182 16.82 -12.64 -9.78
C PRO A 182 15.34 -12.45 -10.15
N VAL A 183 14.52 -12.02 -9.19
CA VAL A 183 13.08 -11.87 -9.34
C VAL A 183 12.63 -10.44 -9.10
N PHE A 184 11.75 -9.97 -9.94
CA PHE A 184 10.93 -8.81 -9.65
C PHE A 184 9.49 -9.22 -9.39
N CYS A 185 9.04 -9.04 -8.16
CA CYS A 185 7.68 -9.38 -7.76
C CYS A 185 6.76 -8.16 -7.86
N ASP A 186 5.96 -8.09 -8.95
CA ASP A 186 4.91 -7.07 -9.12
C ASP A 186 3.54 -7.61 -8.66
N ALA A 187 3.53 -8.25 -7.51
CA ALA A 187 2.39 -9.03 -7.07
C ALA A 187 1.37 -8.31 -6.19
N GLY A 188 1.43 -6.98 -6.13
CA GLY A 188 0.39 -6.21 -5.46
C GLY A 188 0.45 -6.26 -3.93
N GLU A 189 1.64 -6.47 -3.35
CA GLU A 189 1.87 -5.96 -2.00
C GLU A 189 1.60 -4.47 -2.05
N GLY A 190 0.86 -3.96 -1.08
CA GLY A 190 0.65 -2.53 -0.97
C GLY A 190 2.01 -1.84 -0.97
N TYR A 191 2.11 -0.70 -1.63
CA TYR A 191 3.37 0.05 -1.69
C TYR A 191 4.06 0.19 -0.32
N PHE A 192 3.29 0.32 0.77
CA PHE A 192 3.81 0.42 2.13
C PHE A 192 4.22 -0.93 2.76
N ASP A 193 4.03 -2.05 2.07
CA ASP A 193 4.47 -3.38 2.50
C ASP A 193 5.81 -3.80 1.89
N ILE A 194 6.30 -3.07 0.89
CA ILE A 194 7.60 -3.28 0.26
C ILE A 194 8.72 -3.15 1.30
N PRO A 195 9.72 -4.05 1.36
CA PRO A 195 10.71 -4.11 2.43
C PRO A 195 11.43 -2.79 2.72
N GLU A 196 11.93 -2.09 1.69
CA GLU A 196 12.60 -0.80 1.87
C GLU A 196 11.67 0.32 2.37
N ILE A 197 10.40 0.27 1.98
CA ILE A 197 9.38 1.23 2.43
C ILE A 197 8.96 0.91 3.87
N ARG A 198 8.83 -0.38 4.22
CA ARG A 198 8.59 -0.80 5.61
C ARG A 198 9.73 -0.37 6.53
N ALA A 199 10.99 -0.56 6.12
CA ALA A 199 12.14 -0.13 6.90
C ALA A 199 12.14 1.38 7.14
N MET A 200 11.86 2.19 6.11
CA MET A 200 11.74 3.64 6.25
C MET A 200 10.54 4.04 7.12
N THR A 201 9.39 3.39 6.94
CA THR A 201 8.18 3.66 7.74
C THR A 201 8.41 3.35 9.21
N ALA A 202 9.09 2.23 9.55
CA ALA A 202 9.45 1.89 10.91
C ALA A 202 10.39 2.93 11.54
N LEU A 203 11.36 3.43 10.78
CA LEU A 203 12.23 4.52 11.25
C LEU A 203 11.44 5.82 11.50
N LEU A 204 10.53 6.19 10.60
CA LEU A 204 9.65 7.34 10.78
C LEU A 204 8.73 7.18 12.00
N GLN A 205 8.19 5.99 12.25
CA GLN A 205 7.40 5.68 13.45
C GLN A 205 8.24 5.80 14.73
N THR A 206 9.51 5.37 14.70
CA THR A 206 10.44 5.49 15.82
C THR A 206 10.80 6.96 16.11
N ILE A 207 10.89 7.79 15.07
CA ILE A 207 11.10 9.25 15.23
C ILE A 207 9.86 9.90 15.85
N GLU A 208 8.67 9.50 15.41
CA GLU A 208 7.40 10.01 15.96
C GLU A 208 7.21 9.58 17.42
N ASN A 209 7.33 8.27 17.69
CA ASN A 209 7.20 7.70 19.01
C ASN A 209 8.23 6.59 19.25
N GLY A 210 9.28 6.90 20.01
CA GLY A 210 10.34 5.93 20.34
C GLY A 210 9.97 4.90 21.41
N ALA A 211 8.79 4.99 22.01
CA ALA A 211 8.30 4.06 23.02
C ALA A 211 7.45 2.92 22.41
N ARG A 212 7.77 2.50 21.18
CA ARG A 212 7.14 1.36 20.49
C ARG A 212 8.22 0.37 20.12
N ASP A 213 8.14 -0.83 20.67
CA ASP A 213 9.18 -1.86 20.54
C ASP A 213 9.37 -2.34 19.11
N GLU A 214 8.28 -2.67 18.39
CA GLU A 214 8.34 -3.22 17.04
C GLU A 214 8.99 -2.26 16.03
N PRO A 215 8.57 -0.99 15.90
CA PRO A 215 9.22 -0.04 15.01
C PRO A 215 10.67 0.27 15.43
N LEU A 216 10.94 0.36 16.73
CA LEU A 216 12.30 0.61 17.24
C LEU A 216 13.23 -0.55 16.84
N LEU A 217 12.82 -1.79 17.05
CA LEU A 217 13.62 -2.97 16.70
C LEU A 217 13.93 -3.00 15.21
N ALA A 218 12.92 -2.72 14.37
CA ALA A 218 13.10 -2.63 12.93
C ALA A 218 14.04 -1.49 12.52
N ALA A 219 13.97 -0.32 13.17
CA ALA A 219 14.86 0.80 12.91
C ALA A 219 16.30 0.54 13.33
N LEU A 220 16.52 -0.13 14.48
CA LEU A 220 17.85 -0.50 14.97
C LEU A 220 18.53 -1.53 14.05
N ARG A 221 17.77 -2.51 13.55
CA ARG A 221 18.26 -3.50 12.57
C ARG A 221 18.42 -2.89 11.16
N GLY A 222 17.65 -1.85 10.87
CA GLY A 222 17.59 -1.22 9.56
C GLY A 222 18.84 -0.37 9.22
N PRO A 223 18.81 0.28 8.04
CA PRO A 223 19.97 1.00 7.49
C PRO A 223 20.45 2.18 8.34
N ALA A 224 19.63 2.65 9.30
CA ALA A 224 20.00 3.75 10.16
C ALA A 224 21.09 3.42 11.18
N LEU A 225 21.16 2.16 11.66
CA LEU A 225 22.14 1.70 12.63
C LEU A 225 22.77 0.33 12.28
N GLY A 226 22.03 -0.58 11.66
CA GLY A 226 22.55 -1.85 11.15
C GLY A 226 22.98 -2.84 12.23
N LEU A 227 22.29 -2.88 13.37
CA LEU A 227 22.58 -3.85 14.41
C LEU A 227 22.27 -5.28 13.96
N ASN A 228 23.16 -6.21 14.30
CA ASN A 228 22.94 -7.63 14.09
C ASN A 228 22.12 -8.27 15.23
N GLU A 229 21.72 -9.54 15.05
CA GLU A 229 20.90 -10.26 16.02
C GLU A 229 21.60 -10.40 17.38
N SER A 230 22.93 -10.59 17.38
CA SER A 230 23.72 -10.72 18.62
C SER A 230 23.73 -9.41 19.43
N GLU A 231 23.90 -8.28 18.75
CA GLU A 231 23.84 -6.94 19.39
C GLU A 231 22.46 -6.65 19.98
N LEU A 232 21.39 -7.00 19.24
CA LEU A 232 20.02 -6.84 19.74
C LEU A 232 19.74 -7.77 20.93
N ALA A 233 20.23 -9.01 20.88
CA ALA A 233 20.11 -9.96 21.99
C ALA A 233 20.89 -9.50 23.24
N GLN A 234 22.09 -8.92 23.07
CA GLN A 234 22.91 -8.39 24.16
C GLN A 234 22.16 -7.33 24.97
N ILE A 235 21.41 -6.44 24.32
CA ILE A 235 20.57 -5.44 25.00
C ILE A 235 19.53 -6.12 25.91
N ARG A 236 18.87 -7.18 25.40
CA ARG A 236 17.85 -7.91 26.16
C ARG A 236 18.45 -8.76 27.28
N ILE A 237 19.62 -9.38 27.06
CA ILE A 237 20.33 -10.16 28.08
C ILE A 237 20.69 -9.28 29.29
N ARG A 238 21.07 -8.02 29.06
CA ARG A 238 21.39 -7.06 30.13
C ARG A 238 20.15 -6.65 30.92
N THR A 239 18.97 -6.70 30.31
CA THR A 239 17.68 -6.42 30.96
C THR A 239 16.77 -7.65 30.79
N PRO A 240 16.96 -8.73 31.56
CA PRO A 240 16.33 -10.03 31.34
C PRO A 240 14.83 -10.06 31.68
N ASP A 241 14.34 -9.09 32.44
CA ASP A 241 12.90 -9.02 32.76
C ASP A 241 12.08 -8.69 31.51
N THR A 242 11.33 -9.70 31.05
CA THR A 242 10.48 -9.61 29.85
C THR A 242 9.28 -8.66 30.01
N LYS A 243 8.94 -8.27 31.24
CA LYS A 243 7.90 -7.28 31.51
C LYS A 243 8.35 -5.85 31.18
N ILE A 244 9.66 -5.64 31.11
CA ILE A 244 10.23 -4.35 30.73
C ILE A 244 10.18 -4.26 29.19
N PRO A 245 9.51 -3.24 28.62
CA PRO A 245 9.49 -3.00 27.18
C PRO A 245 10.91 -2.90 26.60
N TYR A 246 11.08 -3.29 25.33
CA TYR A 246 12.40 -3.30 24.71
C TYR A 246 13.00 -1.90 24.57
N TYR A 247 12.19 -0.88 24.29
CA TYR A 247 12.65 0.51 24.23
C TYR A 247 13.27 0.98 25.55
N GLU A 248 12.76 0.50 26.67
CA GLU A 248 13.29 0.80 27.99
C GLU A 248 14.60 0.05 28.25
N ALA A 249 14.72 -1.19 27.76
CA ALA A 249 15.97 -1.94 27.81
C ALA A 249 17.08 -1.24 26.98
N VAL A 250 16.74 -0.73 25.79
CA VAL A 250 17.65 0.05 24.94
C VAL A 250 18.07 1.34 25.65
N ARG A 251 17.14 2.03 26.32
CA ARG A 251 17.44 3.24 27.09
C ARG A 251 18.43 2.97 28.21
N ARG A 252 18.18 1.93 29.04
CA ARG A 252 19.06 1.54 30.14
C ARG A 252 20.43 1.13 29.65
N TYR A 253 20.50 0.29 28.62
CA TYR A 253 21.77 -0.15 28.03
C TYR A 253 22.61 1.05 27.59
N ARG A 254 22.02 2.01 26.90
CA ARG A 254 22.67 3.23 26.45
C ARG A 254 23.20 4.10 27.62
N GLU A 255 22.46 4.16 28.72
CA GLU A 255 22.78 4.99 29.90
C GLU A 255 23.77 4.34 30.85
N GLU A 256 23.73 3.00 30.98
CA GLU A 256 24.48 2.26 32.00
C GLU A 256 25.76 1.60 31.44
N GLU A 257 25.86 1.35 30.14
CA GLU A 257 27.03 0.69 29.55
C GLU A 257 27.95 1.68 28.80
N GLU A 258 29.26 1.32 28.74
CA GLU A 258 30.29 2.16 28.10
C GLU A 258 30.99 1.42 26.93
N ASP A 259 30.32 0.44 26.33
CA ASP A 259 30.85 -0.34 25.22
C ASP A 259 30.52 0.29 23.85
N ALA A 260 31.07 -0.31 22.80
CA ALA A 260 30.87 0.14 21.42
C ALA A 260 29.39 0.11 20.99
N LEU A 261 28.57 -0.79 21.56
CA LEU A 261 27.14 -0.86 21.26
C LEU A 261 26.39 0.31 21.91
N ALA A 262 26.72 0.64 23.17
CA ALA A 262 26.17 1.81 23.86
C ALA A 262 26.51 3.13 23.12
N GLU A 263 27.73 3.22 22.58
CA GLU A 263 28.15 4.35 21.75
C GLU A 263 27.33 4.49 20.45
N LYS A 264 27.10 3.36 19.74
CA LYS A 264 26.20 3.33 18.57
C LYS A 264 24.78 3.79 18.93
N LEU A 265 24.25 3.34 20.06
CA LEU A 265 22.92 3.70 20.51
C LEU A 265 22.81 5.19 20.91
N ARG A 266 23.86 5.77 21.53
CA ARG A 266 23.93 7.22 21.82
C ARG A 266 23.93 8.04 20.53
N ALA A 267 24.78 7.68 19.58
CA ALA A 267 24.85 8.35 18.28
C ALA A 267 23.51 8.26 17.49
N PHE A 268 22.84 7.12 17.57
CA PHE A 268 21.51 6.98 16.97
C PHE A 268 20.47 7.88 17.64
N GLU A 269 20.47 7.97 18.97
CA GLU A 269 19.54 8.82 19.70
C GLU A 269 19.74 10.31 19.38
N GLU A 270 20.98 10.76 19.26
CA GLU A 270 21.29 12.12 18.82
C GLU A 270 20.77 12.40 17.40
N LYS A 271 20.97 11.45 16.46
CA LYS A 271 20.39 11.56 15.12
C LYS A 271 18.86 11.61 15.19
N ARG A 272 18.23 10.72 15.97
CA ARG A 272 16.79 10.66 16.13
C ARG A 272 16.23 11.96 16.71
N ALA A 273 16.90 12.56 17.69
CA ALA A 273 16.51 13.85 18.25
C ALA A 273 16.55 14.98 17.19
N ARG A 274 17.61 15.02 16.36
CA ARG A 274 17.69 15.98 15.24
C ARG A 274 16.61 15.74 14.19
N TRP A 275 16.36 14.48 13.82
CA TRP A 275 15.29 14.13 12.89
C TRP A 275 13.90 14.50 13.42
N ARG A 276 13.65 14.31 14.72
CA ARG A 276 12.40 14.75 15.37
C ARG A 276 12.22 16.26 15.29
N LEU A 277 13.29 17.01 15.49
CA LEU A 277 13.26 18.47 15.33
C LEU A 277 12.97 18.87 13.87
N CYS A 278 13.62 18.19 12.91
CA CYS A 278 13.36 18.36 11.49
C CYS A 278 11.89 18.08 11.14
N ALA A 279 11.33 16.95 11.61
CA ALA A 279 9.93 16.58 11.40
C ALA A 279 8.94 17.63 11.89
N ARG A 280 9.25 18.28 13.02
CA ARG A 280 8.39 19.34 13.61
C ARG A 280 8.46 20.66 12.85
N ASN A 281 9.60 20.96 12.25
CA ASN A 281 9.86 22.29 11.70
C ASN A 281 9.80 22.35 10.17
N GLN A 282 10.09 21.25 9.45
CA GLN A 282 10.25 21.27 7.99
C GLN A 282 9.28 20.40 7.20
N GLY A 283 8.61 19.49 7.84
CA GLY A 283 7.72 18.54 7.17
C GLY A 283 8.38 17.18 6.87
N VAL A 284 7.52 16.20 6.58
CA VAL A 284 7.93 14.80 6.42
C VAL A 284 8.75 14.54 5.16
N ASP A 285 8.54 15.25 4.08
CA ASP A 285 9.29 15.14 2.83
C ASP A 285 10.77 15.52 3.04
N ARG A 286 11.03 16.63 3.72
CA ARG A 286 12.40 17.07 4.08
C ARG A 286 13.06 16.14 5.08
N LEU A 287 12.28 15.62 6.03
CA LEU A 287 12.77 14.60 6.96
C LEU A 287 13.27 13.36 6.20
N ILE A 288 12.51 12.86 5.24
CA ILE A 288 12.88 11.67 4.45
C ILE A 288 14.18 11.94 3.65
N GLU A 289 14.27 13.08 2.96
CA GLU A 289 15.47 13.47 2.22
C GLU A 289 16.71 13.54 3.13
N ARG A 290 16.57 14.11 4.33
CA ARG A 290 17.63 14.20 5.33
C ARG A 290 18.07 12.82 5.82
N ILE A 291 17.12 11.93 6.12
CA ILE A 291 17.44 10.55 6.52
C ILE A 291 18.22 9.85 5.41
N TYR A 292 17.84 9.97 4.14
CA TYR A 292 18.57 9.38 3.03
C TYR A 292 20.02 9.87 2.97
N ALA A 293 20.22 11.18 3.12
CA ALA A 293 21.55 11.79 3.08
C ALA A 293 22.43 11.35 4.29
N GLU A 294 21.88 11.30 5.50
CA GLU A 294 22.63 10.97 6.71
C GLU A 294 22.87 9.47 6.93
N THR A 295 22.06 8.59 6.34
CA THR A 295 22.17 7.13 6.51
C THR A 295 22.78 6.44 5.29
N GLY A 296 22.80 7.07 4.12
CA GLY A 296 23.16 6.43 2.86
C GLY A 296 22.16 5.36 2.40
N PHE A 297 20.92 5.39 2.89
CA PHE A 297 19.93 4.35 2.63
C PHE A 297 19.63 4.15 1.14
N LEU A 298 19.57 5.22 0.35
CA LEU A 298 19.42 5.13 -1.10
C LEU A 298 20.55 4.32 -1.76
N THR A 299 21.79 4.56 -1.35
CA THR A 299 22.97 3.86 -1.88
C THR A 299 22.96 2.39 -1.47
N GLN A 300 22.64 2.10 -0.20
CA GLN A 300 22.52 0.73 0.30
C GLN A 300 21.40 -0.05 -0.42
N ALA A 301 20.23 0.56 -0.61
CA ALA A 301 19.13 -0.04 -1.35
C ALA A 301 19.53 -0.33 -2.82
N GLY A 302 20.30 0.57 -3.43
CA GLY A 302 20.82 0.40 -4.80
C GLY A 302 21.83 -0.73 -4.96
N ALA A 303 22.54 -1.10 -3.90
CA ALA A 303 23.53 -2.19 -3.91
C ALA A 303 22.89 -3.60 -3.75
N LEU A 304 21.62 -3.67 -3.38
CA LEU A 304 20.88 -4.93 -3.22
C LEU A 304 20.33 -5.43 -4.58
N PRO A 305 20.00 -6.72 -4.72
CA PRO A 305 19.28 -7.25 -5.88
C PRO A 305 18.04 -6.41 -6.19
N GLY A 306 17.82 -6.04 -7.45
CA GLY A 306 16.74 -5.13 -7.85
C GLY A 306 16.95 -3.67 -7.41
N GLY A 307 18.21 -3.24 -7.23
CA GLY A 307 18.59 -1.96 -6.63
C GLY A 307 17.97 -0.73 -7.28
N ALA A 308 17.91 -0.67 -8.61
CA ALA A 308 17.26 0.44 -9.32
C ALA A 308 15.77 0.57 -8.97
N SER A 309 15.07 -0.56 -8.84
CA SER A 309 13.67 -0.58 -8.43
C SER A 309 13.49 -0.13 -6.97
N ARG A 310 14.37 -0.60 -6.07
CA ARG A 310 14.36 -0.19 -4.66
C ARG A 310 14.59 1.31 -4.51
N GLN A 311 15.54 1.87 -5.26
CA GLN A 311 15.77 3.32 -5.29
C GLN A 311 14.54 4.08 -5.83
N ALA A 312 13.93 3.60 -6.91
CA ALA A 312 12.72 4.19 -7.47
C ALA A 312 11.56 4.18 -6.46
N ASN A 313 11.39 3.11 -5.68
CA ASN A 313 10.41 3.04 -4.60
C ASN A 313 10.68 4.09 -3.50
N LEU A 314 11.94 4.25 -3.09
CA LEU A 314 12.32 5.26 -2.10
C LEU A 314 12.12 6.70 -2.63
N HIS A 315 12.41 6.97 -3.89
CA HIS A 315 12.11 8.26 -4.53
C HIS A 315 10.59 8.52 -4.63
N LEU A 316 9.81 7.48 -4.91
CA LEU A 316 8.35 7.60 -4.90
C LEU A 316 7.82 7.94 -3.50
N LEU A 317 8.43 7.41 -2.43
CA LEU A 317 8.06 7.77 -1.06
C LEU A 317 8.24 9.27 -0.80
N THR A 318 9.37 9.83 -1.23
CA THR A 318 9.62 11.28 -1.14
C THR A 318 8.59 12.08 -1.94
N THR A 319 8.26 11.63 -3.14
CA THR A 319 7.25 12.28 -3.99
C THR A 319 5.86 12.25 -3.35
N ARG A 320 5.45 11.12 -2.79
CA ARG A 320 4.18 10.98 -2.04
C ARG A 320 4.15 11.84 -0.78
N ALA A 321 5.26 11.87 -0.04
CA ALA A 321 5.40 12.72 1.14
C ALA A 321 5.27 14.20 0.77
N ARG A 322 5.90 14.63 -0.31
CA ARG A 322 5.81 16.01 -0.83
C ARG A 322 4.39 16.38 -1.25
N ALA A 323 3.71 15.49 -1.98
CA ALA A 323 2.31 15.67 -2.35
C ALA A 323 1.40 15.73 -1.11
N PHE A 324 1.66 14.89 -0.10
CA PHE A 324 0.92 14.92 1.16
C PHE A 324 1.12 16.24 1.92
N VAL A 325 2.36 16.72 2.02
CA VAL A 325 2.68 18.02 2.66
C VAL A 325 1.98 19.18 1.96
N ALA A 326 1.95 19.15 0.63
CA ALA A 326 1.27 20.19 -0.16
C ALA A 326 -0.27 20.17 0.03
N ALA A 327 -0.87 19.00 0.25
CA ALA A 327 -2.32 18.84 0.36
C ALA A 327 -2.85 18.96 1.79
N GLN A 328 -2.12 18.47 2.79
CA GLN A 328 -2.60 18.28 4.17
C GLN A 328 -1.68 18.84 5.26
N GLY A 329 -0.57 19.46 4.87
CA GLY A 329 0.43 19.96 5.82
C GLY A 329 1.48 18.94 6.22
N GLY A 330 2.54 19.40 6.91
CA GLY A 330 3.79 18.65 7.10
C GLY A 330 3.86 17.68 8.29
N SER A 331 2.76 17.40 8.99
CA SER A 331 2.78 16.58 10.21
C SER A 331 3.20 15.12 9.95
N LEU A 332 4.28 14.67 10.60
CA LEU A 332 4.75 13.28 10.54
C LEU A 332 3.67 12.30 11.01
N HIS A 333 2.97 12.60 12.13
CA HIS A 333 1.88 11.76 12.63
C HIS A 333 0.76 11.58 11.59
N ALA A 334 0.33 12.69 10.96
CA ALA A 334 -0.72 12.63 9.94
C ALA A 334 -0.28 11.83 8.69
N PHE A 335 0.99 11.94 8.29
CA PHE A 335 1.55 11.14 7.20
C PHE A 335 1.58 9.64 7.53
N LEU A 336 2.00 9.26 8.72
CA LEU A 336 1.99 7.86 9.17
C LEU A 336 0.56 7.29 9.19
N ARG A 337 -0.42 8.05 9.67
CA ARG A 337 -1.85 7.66 9.61
C ARG A 337 -2.37 7.56 8.17
N TYR A 338 -1.90 8.39 7.28
CA TYR A 338 -2.19 8.29 5.85
C TYR A 338 -1.60 7.01 5.25
N ALA A 339 -0.33 6.70 5.54
CA ALA A 339 0.33 5.46 5.12
C ALA A 339 -0.38 4.21 5.64
N GLU A 340 -0.79 4.18 6.92
CA GLU A 340 -1.58 3.09 7.50
C GLU A 340 -2.93 2.89 6.80
N ARG A 341 -3.64 3.97 6.46
CA ARG A 341 -4.91 3.89 5.72
C ARG A 341 -4.73 3.34 4.32
N LEU A 342 -3.71 3.76 3.59
CA LEU A 342 -3.39 3.22 2.27
C LEU A 342 -3.03 1.74 2.34
N ARG A 343 -2.24 1.35 3.34
CA ARG A 343 -1.88 -0.05 3.61
C ARG A 343 -3.13 -0.91 3.86
N ALA A 344 -4.04 -0.46 4.71
CA ALA A 344 -5.28 -1.15 5.01
C ALA A 344 -6.24 -1.20 3.80
N GLY A 345 -6.24 -0.18 2.94
CA GLY A 345 -7.06 -0.08 1.74
C GLY A 345 -6.53 -0.88 0.53
N GLY A 346 -5.34 -1.49 0.63
CA GLY A 346 -4.75 -2.28 -0.45
C GLY A 346 -4.28 -1.44 -1.65
N ASP A 347 -3.72 -0.26 -1.41
CA ASP A 347 -3.15 0.59 -2.48
C ASP A 347 -2.01 -0.12 -3.20
N SER A 348 -2.29 -0.58 -4.42
CA SER A 348 -1.40 -1.39 -5.25
C SER A 348 -0.46 -0.58 -6.15
N MET A 349 -0.35 0.73 -5.95
CA MET A 349 0.55 1.58 -6.74
C MET A 349 1.99 1.49 -6.24
N SER A 350 2.67 0.38 -6.52
CA SER A 350 4.13 0.33 -6.50
C SER A 350 4.72 1.18 -7.64
N ALA A 351 5.92 1.72 -7.46
CA ALA A 351 6.63 2.35 -8.57
C ALA A 351 7.00 1.25 -9.57
N SER A 352 6.24 1.13 -10.63
CA SER A 352 6.57 0.32 -11.80
C SER A 352 7.70 1.00 -12.58
N ALA A 353 8.88 1.08 -11.99
CA ALA A 353 10.05 1.65 -12.63
C ALA A 353 11.19 0.64 -12.70
N ILE A 354 10.86 -0.63 -12.98
CA ILE A 354 11.85 -1.49 -13.59
C ILE A 354 11.91 -1.07 -15.04
N GLY A 355 13.01 -0.45 -15.41
CA GLY A 355 13.33 -0.27 -16.81
C GLY A 355 13.24 -1.64 -17.49
N GLU A 356 12.75 -1.70 -18.73
CA GLU A 356 12.77 -2.91 -19.58
C GLU A 356 14.17 -3.54 -19.70
N SER A 357 15.19 -2.88 -19.14
CA SER A 357 16.62 -3.23 -19.23
C SER A 357 17.12 -4.17 -18.13
N GLU A 358 16.43 -4.34 -17.01
CA GLU A 358 16.91 -5.24 -15.95
C GLU A 358 16.68 -6.71 -16.29
N ASP A 359 17.72 -7.54 -16.03
CA ASP A 359 17.69 -8.98 -16.33
C ASP A 359 17.13 -9.77 -15.12
N VAL A 360 15.81 -9.68 -14.92
CA VAL A 360 15.09 -10.31 -13.81
C VAL A 360 13.84 -11.03 -14.32
N VAL A 361 13.48 -12.15 -13.68
CA VAL A 361 12.20 -12.83 -13.90
C VAL A 361 11.08 -11.98 -13.33
N ARG A 362 10.02 -11.74 -14.10
CA ARG A 362 8.87 -10.95 -13.67
C ARG A 362 7.78 -11.84 -13.08
N LEU A 363 7.52 -11.71 -11.79
CA LEU A 363 6.42 -12.37 -11.11
C LEU A 363 5.27 -11.38 -10.91
N MET A 364 4.11 -11.66 -11.50
CA MET A 364 2.96 -10.75 -11.48
C MET A 364 1.62 -11.48 -11.56
N THR A 365 0.53 -10.74 -11.30
CA THR A 365 -0.81 -11.30 -11.53
C THR A 365 -1.14 -11.33 -13.02
N THR A 366 -2.00 -12.28 -13.41
CA THR A 366 -2.55 -12.34 -14.79
C THR A 366 -3.20 -11.02 -15.19
N HIS A 367 -3.86 -10.31 -14.27
CA HIS A 367 -4.47 -9.00 -14.55
C HIS A 367 -3.44 -7.94 -14.97
N LYS A 368 -2.29 -7.90 -14.28
CA LYS A 368 -1.21 -6.97 -14.60
C LYS A 368 -0.48 -7.32 -15.89
N SER A 369 -0.50 -8.61 -16.28
CA SER A 369 0.09 -9.06 -17.55
C SER A 369 -0.73 -8.71 -18.77
N LYS A 370 -1.98 -8.25 -18.61
CA LYS A 370 -2.83 -7.86 -19.74
C LYS A 370 -2.17 -6.74 -20.55
N GLY A 371 -2.03 -6.94 -21.86
CA GLY A 371 -1.33 -6.01 -22.75
C GLY A 371 0.17 -6.29 -22.88
N LEU A 372 0.77 -7.07 -21.98
CA LEU A 372 2.17 -7.49 -22.05
C LEU A 372 2.28 -8.85 -22.79
N GLU A 373 3.52 -9.19 -23.18
CA GLU A 373 3.88 -10.47 -23.82
C GLU A 373 5.30 -10.86 -23.44
N PHE A 374 5.54 -12.16 -23.28
CA PHE A 374 6.85 -12.68 -22.86
C PHE A 374 7.23 -13.89 -23.70
N PRO A 375 8.52 -14.07 -24.04
CA PRO A 375 9.01 -15.27 -24.73
C PRO A 375 8.64 -16.55 -23.98
N VAL A 376 8.82 -16.58 -22.67
CA VAL A 376 8.49 -17.73 -21.81
C VAL A 376 7.53 -17.30 -20.70
N VAL A 377 6.41 -18.00 -20.56
CA VAL A 377 5.43 -17.76 -19.52
C VAL A 377 5.21 -19.00 -18.68
N PHE A 378 5.39 -18.84 -17.39
CA PHE A 378 4.97 -19.80 -16.38
C PHE A 378 3.63 -19.35 -15.79
N VAL A 379 2.64 -20.25 -15.71
CA VAL A 379 1.39 -19.99 -15.00
C VAL A 379 1.33 -20.93 -13.81
N ILE A 380 1.38 -20.38 -12.60
CA ILE A 380 1.45 -21.16 -11.35
C ILE A 380 0.17 -21.03 -10.53
N ALA A 381 0.06 -21.84 -9.50
CA ALA A 381 -1.10 -21.92 -8.59
C ALA A 381 -2.42 -22.33 -9.32
N LEU A 382 -2.29 -23.12 -10.39
CA LEU A 382 -3.46 -23.60 -11.16
C LEU A 382 -4.35 -24.57 -10.38
N GLY A 383 -3.85 -25.18 -9.30
CA GLY A 383 -4.62 -26.01 -8.38
C GLY A 383 -5.42 -25.24 -7.33
N ARG A 384 -5.21 -23.92 -7.23
CA ARG A 384 -5.92 -23.08 -6.26
C ARG A 384 -7.40 -22.97 -6.61
N LYS A 385 -8.26 -23.15 -5.59
CA LYS A 385 -9.71 -23.00 -5.74
C LYS A 385 -10.10 -21.54 -5.99
N MET A 386 -11.16 -21.34 -6.77
CA MET A 386 -11.79 -20.03 -6.94
C MET A 386 -12.37 -19.55 -5.61
N SER A 387 -12.19 -18.26 -5.29
CA SER A 387 -12.68 -17.71 -4.03
C SER A 387 -14.21 -17.59 -4.02
N GLY A 388 -14.86 -18.30 -3.12
CA GLY A 388 -16.30 -18.21 -2.88
C GLY A 388 -16.70 -17.09 -1.91
N GLN A 389 -15.78 -16.25 -1.45
CA GLN A 389 -16.02 -15.29 -0.36
C GLN A 389 -17.18 -14.31 -0.63
N ALA A 390 -17.28 -13.77 -1.82
CA ALA A 390 -18.37 -12.84 -2.18
C ALA A 390 -19.76 -13.50 -2.12
N MET A 391 -19.85 -14.81 -2.43
CA MET A 391 -21.10 -15.58 -2.41
C MET A 391 -21.53 -16.01 -1.00
N ARG A 392 -20.62 -15.92 -0.01
CA ARG A 392 -20.90 -16.21 1.41
C ARG A 392 -21.48 -15.01 2.16
N ALA A 393 -21.48 -13.81 1.53
CA ALA A 393 -22.03 -12.62 2.15
C ALA A 393 -23.49 -12.84 2.58
N ARG A 394 -23.86 -12.30 3.74
CA ARG A 394 -25.21 -12.46 4.30
C ARG A 394 -26.27 -11.80 3.42
N VAL A 395 -25.91 -10.69 2.81
CA VAL A 395 -26.73 -9.97 1.82
C VAL A 395 -26.08 -10.11 0.46
N LEU A 396 -26.80 -10.67 -0.50
CA LEU A 396 -26.37 -10.75 -1.90
C LEU A 396 -27.13 -9.74 -2.73
N MET A 397 -26.44 -9.04 -3.63
CA MET A 397 -27.06 -8.05 -4.52
C MET A 397 -26.74 -8.39 -5.97
N ASP A 398 -27.72 -8.22 -6.83
CA ASP A 398 -27.61 -8.37 -8.28
C ASP A 398 -28.41 -7.26 -8.96
N ALA A 399 -27.87 -6.74 -10.09
CA ALA A 399 -28.48 -5.61 -10.79
C ALA A 399 -29.86 -5.92 -11.40
N GLU A 400 -30.09 -7.18 -11.79
CA GLU A 400 -31.33 -7.63 -12.43
C GLU A 400 -32.28 -8.29 -11.41
N LEU A 401 -31.74 -9.12 -10.51
CA LEU A 401 -32.54 -9.91 -9.57
C LEU A 401 -32.82 -9.15 -8.27
N GLY A 402 -32.09 -8.07 -7.97
CA GLY A 402 -32.28 -7.26 -6.77
C GLY A 402 -31.49 -7.77 -5.56
N VAL A 403 -32.09 -7.77 -4.37
CA VAL A 403 -31.41 -8.05 -3.09
C VAL A 403 -31.89 -9.37 -2.49
N GLY A 404 -30.99 -10.34 -2.38
CA GLY A 404 -31.21 -11.65 -1.76
C GLY A 404 -30.83 -11.65 -0.27
N LEU A 405 -31.82 -11.79 0.59
CA LEU A 405 -31.66 -11.91 2.04
C LEU A 405 -31.92 -13.36 2.49
N PRO A 406 -31.30 -13.82 3.59
CA PRO A 406 -31.68 -15.06 4.22
C PRO A 406 -33.01 -14.90 4.94
N CYS A 407 -33.75 -15.98 5.07
CA CYS A 407 -34.90 -16.08 5.98
C CYS A 407 -34.38 -16.52 7.35
N ILE A 408 -34.59 -15.69 8.36
CA ILE A 408 -34.16 -15.95 9.73
C ILE A 408 -35.40 -16.33 10.54
N ASP A 409 -35.39 -17.53 11.12
CA ASP A 409 -36.35 -17.98 12.07
C ASP A 409 -35.78 -17.80 13.50
N THR A 410 -36.28 -16.81 14.21
CA THR A 410 -35.80 -16.45 15.55
C THR A 410 -36.23 -17.45 16.62
N GLU A 411 -37.32 -18.18 16.40
CA GLU A 411 -37.81 -19.17 17.36
C GLU A 411 -36.98 -20.46 17.30
N LEU A 412 -36.62 -20.88 16.07
CA LEU A 412 -35.81 -22.07 15.84
C LEU A 412 -34.32 -21.76 15.78
N SER A 413 -33.92 -20.49 15.95
CA SER A 413 -32.51 -20.04 15.79
C SER A 413 -31.88 -20.58 14.48
N SER A 414 -32.66 -20.62 13.41
CA SER A 414 -32.22 -21.17 12.13
C SER A 414 -32.23 -20.11 11.02
N GLU A 415 -31.23 -20.21 10.11
CA GLU A 415 -31.12 -19.37 8.92
C GLU A 415 -31.28 -20.23 7.67
N ARG A 416 -32.11 -19.81 6.73
CA ARG A 416 -32.36 -20.52 5.46
C ARG A 416 -32.21 -19.58 4.30
N ASP A 417 -31.65 -20.08 3.21
CA ASP A 417 -31.56 -19.33 1.95
C ASP A 417 -32.94 -19.17 1.30
N THR A 418 -33.30 -17.91 1.00
CA THR A 418 -34.48 -17.66 0.13
C THR A 418 -34.19 -18.08 -1.32
N LEU A 419 -35.24 -18.33 -2.09
CA LEU A 419 -35.13 -18.66 -3.52
C LEU A 419 -34.34 -17.57 -4.27
N LEU A 420 -34.61 -16.31 -3.98
CA LEU A 420 -33.94 -15.19 -4.60
C LEU A 420 -32.43 -15.20 -4.28
N ARG A 421 -32.06 -15.42 -3.00
CA ARG A 421 -30.64 -15.51 -2.59
C ARG A 421 -29.95 -16.70 -3.29
N ARG A 422 -30.63 -17.83 -3.43
CA ARG A 422 -30.10 -18.99 -4.16
C ARG A 422 -29.91 -18.70 -5.65
N ALA A 423 -30.86 -18.00 -6.29
CA ALA A 423 -30.78 -17.61 -7.69
C ALA A 423 -29.61 -16.63 -7.91
N ILE A 424 -29.47 -15.60 -7.07
CA ILE A 424 -28.33 -14.66 -7.14
C ILE A 424 -27.02 -15.39 -6.96
N ARG A 425 -26.91 -16.32 -6.01
CA ARG A 425 -25.68 -17.11 -5.79
C ARG A 425 -25.35 -17.99 -7.01
N ALA A 426 -26.32 -18.62 -7.62
CA ALA A 426 -26.11 -19.43 -8.81
C ALA A 426 -25.64 -18.59 -10.00
N LYS A 427 -26.25 -17.42 -10.22
CA LYS A 427 -25.82 -16.45 -11.24
C LYS A 427 -24.40 -15.96 -10.97
N ALA A 428 -24.10 -15.53 -9.73
CA ALA A 428 -22.76 -15.06 -9.35
C ALA A 428 -21.68 -16.14 -9.55
N ARG A 429 -21.99 -17.42 -9.26
CA ARG A 429 -21.07 -18.54 -9.51
C ARG A 429 -20.77 -18.73 -11.00
N LYS A 430 -21.81 -18.68 -11.86
CA LYS A 430 -21.67 -18.77 -13.29
C LYS A 430 -20.82 -17.61 -13.85
N GLU A 431 -21.10 -16.40 -13.40
CA GLU A 431 -20.36 -15.21 -13.78
C GLU A 431 -18.89 -15.25 -13.33
N GLN A 432 -18.63 -15.78 -12.14
CA GLN A 432 -17.27 -15.98 -11.65
C GLN A 432 -16.52 -17.02 -12.48
N LEU A 433 -17.16 -18.15 -12.81
CA LEU A 433 -16.55 -19.16 -13.66
C LEU A 433 -16.20 -18.59 -15.03
N ALA A 434 -17.11 -17.81 -15.63
CA ALA A 434 -16.88 -17.14 -16.90
C ALA A 434 -15.68 -16.18 -16.84
N GLU A 435 -15.52 -15.43 -15.74
CA GLU A 435 -14.35 -14.57 -15.54
C GLU A 435 -13.06 -15.38 -15.38
N GLU A 436 -13.04 -16.45 -14.57
CA GLU A 436 -11.86 -17.27 -14.37
C GLU A 436 -11.38 -17.97 -15.65
N VAL A 437 -12.32 -18.41 -16.50
CA VAL A 437 -11.99 -18.96 -17.83
C VAL A 437 -11.33 -17.88 -18.70
N ARG A 438 -11.83 -16.65 -18.69
CA ARG A 438 -11.20 -15.53 -19.41
C ARG A 438 -9.82 -15.16 -18.81
N VAL A 439 -9.66 -15.21 -17.51
CA VAL A 439 -8.36 -14.98 -16.86
C VAL A 439 -7.34 -16.04 -17.29
N LEU A 440 -7.74 -17.31 -17.34
CA LEU A 440 -6.88 -18.38 -17.84
C LEU A 440 -6.53 -18.17 -19.32
N TYR A 441 -7.51 -17.75 -20.16
CA TYR A 441 -7.27 -17.40 -21.56
C TYR A 441 -6.22 -16.30 -21.71
N VAL A 442 -6.34 -15.22 -20.92
CA VAL A 442 -5.35 -14.15 -20.92
C VAL A 442 -3.99 -14.70 -20.51
N ALA A 443 -3.89 -15.51 -19.44
CA ALA A 443 -2.62 -16.06 -18.98
C ALA A 443 -1.92 -16.90 -20.06
N MET A 444 -2.64 -17.83 -20.69
CA MET A 444 -2.08 -18.71 -21.71
C MET A 444 -1.65 -17.95 -22.96
N THR A 445 -2.38 -16.89 -23.34
CA THR A 445 -2.08 -16.08 -24.54
C THR A 445 -1.01 -14.99 -24.31
N ARG A 446 -0.35 -14.94 -23.13
CA ARG A 446 0.82 -14.06 -22.90
C ARG A 446 2.11 -14.64 -23.43
N ALA A 447 2.18 -15.97 -23.59
CA ALA A 447 3.35 -16.66 -24.08
C ALA A 447 3.56 -16.43 -25.59
N ARG A 448 4.80 -16.10 -25.97
CA ARG A 448 5.20 -16.00 -27.36
C ARG A 448 5.72 -17.34 -27.90
N GLU A 449 6.65 -17.96 -27.18
CA GLU A 449 7.36 -19.17 -27.62
C GLU A 449 7.03 -20.40 -26.75
N ARG A 450 7.09 -20.23 -25.42
CA ARG A 450 6.93 -21.34 -24.47
C ARG A 450 5.89 -21.02 -23.41
N LEU A 451 5.00 -21.96 -23.19
CA LEU A 451 3.98 -21.92 -22.15
C LEU A 451 4.17 -23.10 -21.20
N ILE A 452 4.36 -22.82 -19.91
CA ILE A 452 4.58 -23.80 -18.88
C ILE A 452 3.53 -23.58 -17.79
N LEU A 453 2.72 -24.59 -17.54
CA LEU A 453 1.58 -24.58 -16.64
C LEU A 453 1.91 -25.43 -15.44
N VAL A 454 1.72 -24.92 -14.22
CA VAL A 454 2.08 -25.61 -12.99
C VAL A 454 0.95 -25.53 -11.99
N GLY A 455 0.61 -26.66 -11.37
CA GLY A 455 -0.40 -26.66 -10.32
C GLY A 455 -0.33 -27.89 -9.44
N SER A 456 -0.81 -27.74 -8.22
CA SER A 456 -0.82 -28.77 -7.20
C SER A 456 -2.23 -29.35 -7.01
N VAL A 457 -2.30 -30.64 -6.73
CA VAL A 457 -3.55 -31.38 -6.51
C VAL A 457 -3.41 -32.23 -5.23
N ALA A 458 -4.46 -32.26 -4.41
CA ALA A 458 -4.53 -33.17 -3.28
C ALA A 458 -4.69 -34.61 -3.74
N GLY A 459 -4.02 -35.54 -3.03
CA GLY A 459 -4.00 -36.96 -3.38
C GLY A 459 -2.77 -37.37 -4.18
N ASP A 460 -2.76 -38.61 -4.64
CA ASP A 460 -1.66 -39.27 -5.35
C ASP A 460 -1.96 -39.56 -6.81
N LYS A 461 -3.17 -39.22 -7.27
CA LYS A 461 -3.68 -39.50 -8.61
C LYS A 461 -4.65 -38.42 -9.09
N PRO A 462 -4.96 -38.37 -10.42
CA PRO A 462 -5.94 -37.44 -10.97
C PRO A 462 -7.30 -37.57 -10.26
N PRO A 463 -7.96 -36.44 -9.91
CA PRO A 463 -9.30 -36.46 -9.33
C PRO A 463 -10.33 -37.09 -10.27
N GLU A 464 -11.25 -37.91 -9.72
CA GLU A 464 -12.30 -38.58 -10.50
C GLU A 464 -13.17 -37.59 -11.29
N LYS A 465 -13.40 -36.37 -10.79
CA LYS A 465 -14.14 -35.31 -11.47
C LYS A 465 -13.54 -34.92 -12.84
N TRP A 466 -12.24 -35.15 -13.08
CA TRP A 466 -11.63 -34.86 -14.37
C TRP A 466 -12.08 -35.83 -15.49
N LYS A 467 -12.66 -36.97 -15.12
CA LYS A 467 -13.22 -37.92 -16.08
C LYS A 467 -14.57 -37.46 -16.63
N SER A 468 -15.42 -36.81 -15.81
CA SER A 468 -16.73 -36.29 -16.24
C SER A 468 -16.61 -34.98 -17.01
N ALA A 469 -15.62 -34.15 -16.70
CA ALA A 469 -15.31 -32.90 -17.40
C ALA A 469 -16.49 -31.90 -17.48
N GLU A 470 -17.39 -31.90 -16.49
CA GLU A 470 -18.50 -30.93 -16.43
C GLU A 470 -17.99 -29.52 -16.10
N ILE A 471 -18.33 -28.56 -16.94
CA ILE A 471 -17.86 -27.17 -16.81
C ILE A 471 -18.38 -26.55 -15.52
N SER A 472 -19.61 -26.85 -15.12
CA SER A 472 -20.24 -26.33 -13.88
C SER A 472 -19.54 -26.77 -12.59
N GLU A 473 -18.79 -27.87 -12.63
CA GLU A 473 -18.04 -28.41 -11.48
C GLU A 473 -16.59 -27.90 -11.38
N MET A 474 -16.11 -27.17 -12.39
CA MET A 474 -14.75 -26.63 -12.42
C MET A 474 -14.57 -25.58 -11.34
N ASN A 475 -13.53 -25.73 -10.51
CA ASN A 475 -13.19 -24.84 -9.40
C ASN A 475 -11.73 -24.37 -9.41
N THR A 476 -10.90 -24.95 -10.27
CA THR A 476 -9.46 -24.64 -10.36
C THR A 476 -9.04 -24.50 -11.81
N GLY A 477 -7.90 -23.87 -12.08
CA GLY A 477 -7.32 -23.80 -13.42
C GLY A 477 -6.95 -25.18 -13.97
N LEU A 478 -6.55 -26.11 -13.08
CA LEU A 478 -6.28 -27.50 -13.49
C LEU A 478 -7.56 -28.23 -13.92
N ASP A 479 -8.70 -27.97 -13.29
CA ASP A 479 -9.99 -28.54 -13.70
C ASP A 479 -10.39 -28.11 -15.12
N MET A 480 -9.89 -26.96 -15.58
CA MET A 480 -10.15 -26.43 -16.94
C MET A 480 -9.26 -27.06 -18.00
N ILE A 481 -8.06 -27.54 -17.65
CA ILE A 481 -7.04 -27.99 -18.58
C ILE A 481 -6.91 -29.51 -18.61
N ALA A 482 -6.77 -30.14 -17.43
CA ALA A 482 -6.44 -31.55 -17.31
C ALA A 482 -7.49 -32.50 -17.92
N PRO A 483 -8.82 -32.25 -17.79
CA PRO A 483 -9.82 -33.10 -18.43
C PRO A 483 -9.68 -33.22 -19.97
N ALA A 484 -9.29 -32.11 -20.62
CA ALA A 484 -9.09 -32.11 -22.07
C ALA A 484 -7.91 -33.01 -22.46
N LEU A 485 -6.83 -33.00 -21.70
CA LEU A 485 -5.66 -33.88 -21.95
C LEU A 485 -5.95 -35.32 -21.61
N MET A 486 -6.71 -35.62 -20.55
CA MET A 486 -7.14 -36.98 -20.21
C MET A 486 -8.03 -37.57 -21.34
N GLN A 487 -8.95 -36.79 -21.90
CA GLN A 487 -9.76 -37.21 -23.07
C GLN A 487 -8.90 -37.45 -24.30
N ALA A 488 -7.76 -36.76 -24.42
CA ALA A 488 -6.78 -37.00 -25.48
C ALA A 488 -5.86 -38.21 -25.24
N GLY A 489 -6.05 -38.90 -24.10
CA GLY A 489 -5.32 -40.11 -23.74
C GLY A 489 -4.18 -39.92 -22.76
N ALA A 490 -4.00 -38.73 -22.20
CA ALA A 490 -2.99 -38.49 -21.14
C ALA A 490 -3.35 -39.24 -19.85
N GLY A 491 -2.43 -40.00 -19.30
CA GLY A 491 -2.61 -40.68 -18.03
C GLY A 491 -2.44 -39.75 -16.82
N LEU A 492 -1.66 -38.66 -16.99
CA LEU A 492 -1.31 -37.65 -15.97
C LEU A 492 -0.73 -38.22 -14.67
N THR A 493 -0.22 -39.44 -14.72
CA THR A 493 0.39 -40.16 -13.58
C THR A 493 1.84 -40.50 -13.82
N ILE A 494 2.29 -40.40 -15.06
CA ILE A 494 3.65 -40.76 -15.48
C ILE A 494 4.55 -39.53 -15.31
N ARG A 495 5.82 -39.78 -14.91
CA ARG A 495 6.80 -38.72 -14.66
C ARG A 495 6.95 -37.75 -15.84
N GLU A 496 6.89 -38.23 -17.06
CA GLU A 496 6.89 -37.44 -18.29
C GLU A 496 6.10 -38.18 -19.39
N GLU A 497 5.18 -37.49 -20.03
CA GLU A 497 4.35 -38.07 -21.10
C GLU A 497 4.14 -37.00 -22.19
N ALA A 498 4.26 -37.42 -23.47
CA ALA A 498 3.96 -36.58 -24.61
C ALA A 498 2.52 -36.88 -25.14
N VAL A 499 1.72 -35.85 -25.27
CA VAL A 499 0.30 -35.93 -25.66
C VAL A 499 0.01 -34.94 -26.78
N ARG A 500 -0.90 -35.31 -27.69
CA ARG A 500 -1.47 -34.37 -28.68
C ARG A 500 -2.92 -34.05 -28.35
N LEU A 501 -3.21 -32.77 -28.24
CA LEU A 501 -4.57 -32.25 -28.04
C LEU A 501 -4.96 -31.40 -29.25
N GLY A 502 -5.75 -31.99 -30.18
CA GLY A 502 -5.99 -31.39 -31.50
C GLY A 502 -4.70 -31.28 -32.32
N ALA A 503 -4.39 -30.08 -32.81
CA ALA A 503 -3.14 -29.82 -33.53
C ALA A 503 -1.97 -29.50 -32.56
N SER A 504 -2.22 -29.23 -31.28
CA SER A 504 -1.18 -28.85 -30.31
C SER A 504 -0.44 -30.04 -29.74
N SER A 505 0.87 -29.87 -29.51
CA SER A 505 1.74 -30.81 -28.80
C SER A 505 1.91 -30.41 -27.37
N TRP A 506 1.78 -31.38 -26.46
CA TRP A 506 1.90 -31.18 -25.00
C TRP A 506 2.90 -32.15 -24.43
N ARG A 507 3.51 -31.72 -23.30
CA ARG A 507 4.33 -32.57 -22.47
C ARG A 507 3.82 -32.45 -21.04
N THR A 508 3.37 -33.56 -20.46
CA THR A 508 2.82 -33.58 -19.10
C THR A 508 3.83 -34.22 -18.14
N PHE A 509 3.94 -33.63 -16.94
CA PHE A 509 4.83 -34.07 -15.90
C PHE A 509 4.07 -34.30 -14.61
N ALA A 510 4.10 -35.51 -14.08
CA ALA A 510 3.53 -35.85 -12.78
C ALA A 510 4.64 -35.93 -11.72
N HIS A 511 4.54 -35.08 -10.68
CA HIS A 511 5.44 -35.05 -9.55
C HIS A 511 4.73 -35.67 -8.35
N VAL A 512 5.11 -36.92 -7.97
CA VAL A 512 4.55 -37.63 -6.82
C VAL A 512 5.58 -37.67 -5.71
N GLY A 513 5.24 -37.19 -4.51
CA GLY A 513 6.09 -37.27 -3.33
C GLY A 513 7.29 -36.34 -3.43
N GLY A 514 7.11 -35.07 -3.11
CA GLY A 514 8.23 -34.17 -2.96
C GLY A 514 9.11 -34.57 -1.79
N ALA A 515 10.38 -34.92 -2.05
CA ALA A 515 11.41 -34.80 -1.05
C ALA A 515 11.53 -33.31 -0.70
N ALA A 516 10.77 -32.86 0.27
CA ALA A 516 10.99 -31.58 0.92
C ALA A 516 12.33 -31.69 1.66
N GLY A 517 13.39 -31.20 1.04
CA GLY A 517 14.61 -30.84 1.75
C GLY A 517 14.19 -29.84 2.83
N GLY A 518 14.17 -30.29 4.07
CA GLY A 518 13.62 -29.54 5.18
C GLY A 518 14.38 -28.25 5.43
N LEU A 519 13.70 -27.14 5.33
CA LEU A 519 13.94 -26.02 6.25
C LEU A 519 13.56 -26.52 7.66
N PRO A 520 14.31 -26.11 8.71
CA PRO A 520 13.99 -26.56 10.06
C PRO A 520 12.56 -26.11 10.38
N ARG A 521 11.64 -27.06 10.41
CA ARG A 521 10.33 -26.88 11.02
C ARG A 521 10.61 -26.37 12.44
N ARG A 522 10.14 -25.18 12.79
CA ARG A 522 9.83 -24.90 14.18
C ARG A 522 8.90 -26.05 14.58
N THR A 523 9.42 -26.96 15.37
CA THR A 523 8.74 -28.20 15.70
C THR A 523 7.36 -27.86 16.24
N GLU A 524 6.31 -28.54 15.72
CA GLU A 524 4.94 -28.53 16.27
C GLU A 524 4.94 -28.57 17.80
N GLU A 525 5.89 -29.29 18.37
CA GLU A 525 6.18 -29.36 19.79
C GLU A 525 6.46 -28.01 20.46
N THR A 526 7.13 -27.06 19.77
CA THR A 526 7.41 -25.73 20.33
C THR A 526 6.17 -24.83 20.29
N VAL A 527 5.34 -24.96 19.26
CA VAL A 527 4.07 -24.20 19.14
C VAL A 527 3.04 -24.76 20.11
N LEU A 528 2.91 -26.08 20.21
CA LEU A 528 2.02 -26.75 21.17
C LEU A 528 2.43 -26.48 22.61
N ARG A 529 3.72 -26.44 22.91
CA ARG A 529 4.23 -26.05 24.21
C ARG A 529 3.93 -24.60 24.58
N LEU A 530 4.12 -23.66 23.64
CA LEU A 530 3.75 -22.25 23.83
C LEU A 530 2.23 -22.07 24.00
N LEU A 531 1.41 -22.79 23.23
CA LEU A 531 -0.05 -22.78 23.39
C LEU A 531 -0.50 -23.40 24.73
N ALA A 532 0.18 -24.47 25.20
CA ALA A 532 -0.08 -25.07 26.50
C ALA A 532 0.33 -24.15 27.66
N GLU A 533 1.45 -23.43 27.53
CA GLU A 533 1.90 -22.42 28.49
C GLU A 533 0.96 -21.21 28.52
N LEU A 534 0.46 -20.74 27.37
CA LEU A 534 -0.58 -19.71 27.27
C LEU A 534 -1.93 -20.13 27.86
N ALA A 535 -2.32 -21.40 27.65
CA ALA A 535 -3.56 -21.95 28.21
C ALA A 535 -3.49 -22.18 29.73
N ALA A 536 -2.28 -22.42 30.27
CA ALA A 536 -2.00 -22.61 31.69
C ALA A 536 -1.73 -21.28 32.44
N ALA A 537 -1.56 -20.15 31.72
CA ALA A 537 -1.35 -18.85 32.34
C ALA A 537 -2.59 -18.45 33.17
N PRO A 538 -2.44 -17.94 34.41
CA PRO A 538 -3.54 -17.48 35.21
C PRO A 538 -4.31 -16.39 34.48
N LYS A 539 -5.63 -16.53 34.39
CA LYS A 539 -6.51 -15.52 33.78
C LYS A 539 -6.36 -14.22 34.53
N ASP A 540 -5.70 -13.24 33.92
CA ASP A 540 -5.53 -11.93 34.46
C ASP A 540 -6.92 -11.24 34.54
N GLU A 541 -7.36 -10.95 35.79
CA GLU A 541 -8.62 -10.24 36.04
C GLU A 541 -8.65 -8.85 35.37
N ALA A 542 -7.49 -8.20 35.19
CA ALA A 542 -7.36 -6.92 34.51
C ALA A 542 -7.65 -7.06 33.00
N LEU A 543 -7.18 -8.14 32.38
CA LEU A 543 -7.47 -8.47 30.98
C LEU A 543 -8.95 -8.80 30.78
N SER A 544 -9.57 -9.54 31.71
CA SER A 544 -11.00 -9.86 31.68
C SER A 544 -11.86 -8.60 31.84
N ARG A 545 -11.44 -7.63 32.68
CA ARG A 545 -12.12 -6.33 32.80
C ARG A 545 -11.98 -5.48 31.55
N LEU A 546 -10.82 -5.51 30.86
CA LEU A 546 -10.58 -4.79 29.63
C LEU A 546 -11.41 -5.36 28.45
N LEU A 547 -11.52 -6.69 28.37
CA LEU A 547 -12.32 -7.37 27.33
C LEU A 547 -13.82 -7.22 27.53
N ASN A 548 -14.27 -7.02 28.78
CA ASN A 548 -15.67 -6.80 29.12
C ASN A 548 -16.07 -5.33 29.27
N PHE A 549 -15.15 -4.39 28.98
CA PHE A 549 -15.41 -2.97 29.04
C PHE A 549 -16.38 -2.54 27.94
N LYS A 550 -17.62 -2.25 28.32
CA LYS A 550 -18.63 -1.66 27.44
C LYS A 550 -18.48 -0.13 27.49
N LEU A 551 -18.01 0.45 26.41
CA LEU A 551 -18.08 1.91 26.22
C LEU A 551 -19.55 2.33 26.12
N ASP A 552 -20.00 3.15 27.06
CA ASP A 552 -21.27 3.83 26.93
C ASP A 552 -21.14 4.89 25.82
N ALA A 553 -21.83 4.69 24.69
CA ALA A 553 -21.73 5.55 23.51
C ALA A 553 -22.14 7.03 23.80
N LYS A 554 -22.84 7.28 24.94
CA LYS A 554 -23.20 8.62 25.41
C LYS A 554 -22.06 9.33 26.17
N ALA A 555 -21.00 8.61 26.56
CA ALA A 555 -19.85 9.17 27.27
C ALA A 555 -18.62 9.43 26.37
N ALA A 556 -18.74 9.27 25.06
CA ALA A 556 -17.66 9.52 24.11
C ALA A 556 -17.37 11.02 24.02
N VAL A 557 -16.31 11.47 24.69
CA VAL A 557 -15.84 12.85 24.62
C VAL A 557 -15.36 13.13 23.16
N ARG A 558 -16.06 14.00 22.47
CA ARG A 558 -15.74 14.35 21.08
C ARG A 558 -14.46 15.20 21.04
N LYS A 559 -13.42 14.70 20.38
CA LYS A 559 -12.16 15.41 20.19
C LYS A 559 -12.23 16.24 18.92
N THR A 560 -11.96 17.56 19.01
CA THR A 560 -11.99 18.51 17.92
C THR A 560 -10.86 19.53 18.00
N THR A 561 -10.54 20.19 16.90
CA THR A 561 -9.57 21.31 16.88
C THR A 561 -10.30 22.65 16.84
N VAL A 562 -9.63 23.70 17.33
CA VAL A 562 -10.18 25.08 17.27
C VAL A 562 -10.58 25.46 15.85
N SER A 563 -9.77 25.12 14.85
CA SER A 563 -10.08 25.39 13.43
C SER A 563 -11.28 24.59 12.88
N ALA A 564 -11.58 23.41 13.46
CA ALA A 564 -12.75 22.62 13.09
C ALA A 564 -14.03 23.23 13.68
N VAL A 565 -13.99 23.63 14.94
CA VAL A 565 -15.12 24.34 15.61
C VAL A 565 -15.52 25.58 14.82
N LEU A 566 -14.53 26.42 14.48
CA LEU A 566 -14.78 27.65 13.71
C LEU A 566 -15.31 27.40 12.29
N ARG A 567 -14.95 26.27 11.65
CA ARG A 567 -15.51 25.87 10.37
C ARG A 567 -16.96 25.40 10.49
N ASP A 568 -17.27 24.63 11.52
CA ASP A 568 -18.61 24.11 11.76
C ASP A 568 -19.56 25.28 12.14
N GLU A 569 -19.11 26.24 12.96
CA GLU A 569 -19.88 27.45 13.28
C GLU A 569 -20.15 28.34 12.05
N LYS A 570 -19.16 28.50 11.14
CA LYS A 570 -19.37 29.21 9.86
C LYS A 570 -20.31 28.46 8.92
N ARG A 571 -20.28 27.12 8.93
CA ARG A 571 -21.16 26.29 8.10
C ARG A 571 -22.59 26.31 8.59
N ALA A 572 -22.81 26.36 9.89
CA ALA A 572 -24.13 26.52 10.50
C ALA A 572 -24.74 27.93 10.26
N ALA A 573 -23.88 28.95 10.04
CA ALA A 573 -24.31 30.30 9.73
C ALA A 573 -24.54 30.60 8.23
N GLN A 574 -24.17 29.66 7.34
CA GLN A 574 -24.26 29.75 5.88
C GLN A 574 -25.09 28.59 5.29
N GLU A 575 -26.34 28.43 5.76
CA GLU A 575 -27.36 27.73 4.96
C GLU A 575 -27.89 28.69 3.93
N ASP A 576 -27.52 28.52 2.63
CA ASP A 576 -28.08 29.03 1.39
C ASP A 576 -27.17 29.91 0.48
N GLU A 577 -25.91 29.58 0.28
CA GLU A 577 -25.21 30.07 -0.92
C GLU A 577 -24.48 28.93 -1.66
N PRO A 578 -24.67 28.79 -3.00
CA PRO A 578 -23.94 27.80 -3.81
C PRO A 578 -22.46 28.17 -3.86
N LEU A 579 -21.61 27.14 -3.66
CA LEU A 579 -20.15 27.25 -3.75
C LEU A 579 -19.74 27.88 -5.08
N PRO A 580 -18.92 28.94 -5.10
CA PRO A 580 -18.37 29.45 -6.33
C PRO A 580 -17.41 28.45 -6.94
N ASP A 581 -17.59 28.16 -8.23
CA ASP A 581 -16.67 27.35 -9.03
C ASP A 581 -15.24 27.91 -8.92
N ALA A 582 -14.35 27.12 -8.35
CA ALA A 582 -12.93 27.47 -8.30
C ALA A 582 -12.37 27.42 -9.74
N PRO A 583 -11.70 28.47 -10.21
CA PRO A 583 -11.14 28.49 -11.55
C PRO A 583 -10.07 27.39 -11.71
N LEU A 584 -10.26 26.51 -12.68
CA LEU A 584 -9.36 25.41 -13.09
C LEU A 584 -8.07 25.88 -13.78
N MET A 585 -7.61 27.10 -13.58
CA MET A 585 -6.33 27.57 -14.12
C MET A 585 -5.20 27.35 -13.13
N ARG A 586 -4.49 26.22 -13.28
CA ARG A 586 -3.13 26.06 -12.72
C ARG A 586 -2.17 26.91 -13.53
N LEU A 587 -1.49 27.83 -12.87
CA LEU A 587 -0.36 28.57 -13.45
C LEU A 587 0.76 27.58 -13.83
N PRO A 588 1.49 27.82 -14.94
CA PRO A 588 2.62 26.98 -15.33
C PRO A 588 3.72 26.96 -14.26
N ARG A 589 4.30 25.79 -13.99
CA ARG A 589 5.30 25.54 -12.93
C ARG A 589 6.49 26.51 -12.90
N PHE A 590 6.87 27.10 -14.02
CA PHE A 590 7.98 28.08 -14.09
C PHE A 590 7.61 29.45 -13.50
N MET A 591 6.32 29.73 -13.25
CA MET A 591 5.87 30.96 -12.57
C MET A 591 5.71 30.77 -11.05
N GLU A 592 5.63 29.54 -10.55
CA GLU A 592 5.49 29.25 -9.11
C GLU A 592 6.81 29.34 -8.32
N GLU A 593 7.95 29.31 -8.99
CA GLU A 593 9.27 29.19 -8.31
C GLU A 593 9.84 30.53 -7.78
N ARG A 594 9.19 31.68 -7.93
CA ARG A 594 9.81 32.97 -7.60
C ARG A 594 9.19 33.82 -6.49
N GLN A 595 8.03 33.48 -5.93
CA GLN A 595 7.49 34.24 -4.78
C GLN A 595 6.73 33.34 -3.80
N MET A 596 7.19 33.32 -2.54
CA MET A 596 6.47 32.67 -1.45
C MET A 596 5.12 33.36 -1.22
N THR A 597 4.06 32.56 -1.05
CA THR A 597 2.72 33.07 -0.70
C THR A 597 2.70 33.67 0.71
N GLY A 598 1.72 34.53 1.00
CA GLY A 598 1.55 35.12 2.34
C GLY A 598 1.45 34.05 3.45
N ALA A 599 0.79 32.93 3.17
CA ALA A 599 0.68 31.81 4.11
C ALA A 599 2.03 31.13 4.36
N GLN A 600 2.86 30.96 3.34
CA GLN A 600 4.21 30.38 3.48
C GLN A 600 5.15 31.30 4.27
N ILE A 601 5.05 32.63 4.05
CA ILE A 601 5.79 33.63 4.85
C ILE A 601 5.33 33.58 6.31
N GLY A 602 4.04 33.43 6.58
CA GLY A 602 3.49 33.27 7.92
C GLY A 602 4.07 32.04 8.61
N THR A 603 4.04 30.87 7.95
CA THR A 603 4.61 29.63 8.50
C THR A 603 6.10 29.76 8.80
N ALA A 604 6.88 30.40 7.92
CA ALA A 604 8.28 30.64 8.13
C ALA A 604 8.54 31.60 9.34
N PHE A 605 7.73 32.64 9.49
CA PHE A 605 7.79 33.56 10.61
C PHE A 605 7.50 32.85 11.94
N HIS A 606 6.42 32.07 12.04
CA HIS A 606 6.10 31.28 13.25
C HIS A 606 7.24 30.33 13.62
N ARG A 607 7.82 29.63 12.62
CA ARG A 607 8.94 28.74 12.82
C ARG A 607 10.17 29.48 13.40
N MET A 608 10.50 30.65 12.87
CA MET A 608 11.58 31.48 13.40
C MET A 608 11.25 31.91 14.80
N MET A 609 10.07 32.45 15.09
CA MET A 609 9.66 32.91 16.43
C MET A 609 9.74 31.82 17.49
N ARG A 610 9.43 30.60 17.11
CA ARG A 610 9.56 29.42 17.98
C ARG A 610 11.01 29.13 18.37
N MET A 611 11.96 29.33 17.46
CA MET A 611 13.35 28.88 17.60
C MET A 611 14.32 29.98 18.00
N LEU A 612 13.92 31.26 17.98
CA LEU A 612 14.75 32.36 18.44
C LEU A 612 15.07 32.23 19.94
N ASP A 613 16.29 32.57 20.33
CA ASP A 613 16.76 32.64 21.70
C ASP A 613 16.37 33.98 22.30
N PHE A 614 15.29 34.00 23.07
CA PHE A 614 14.77 35.24 23.71
C PHE A 614 15.65 35.71 24.84
N ASP A 615 16.42 34.84 25.50
CA ASP A 615 17.33 35.24 26.54
C ASP A 615 18.52 36.02 25.99
N ALA A 616 19.04 35.60 24.83
CA ALA A 616 20.03 36.35 24.10
C ALA A 616 19.47 37.71 23.61
N LEU A 617 18.22 37.74 23.13
CA LEU A 617 17.55 38.99 22.71
C LEU A 617 17.26 39.93 23.89
N ARG A 618 17.03 39.39 25.10
CA ARG A 618 16.81 40.17 26.32
C ARG A 618 18.05 40.89 26.80
N THR A 619 19.22 40.25 26.62
CA THR A 619 20.49 40.74 27.16
C THR A 619 21.31 41.59 26.20
N THR A 620 20.94 41.58 24.90
CA THR A 620 21.72 42.29 23.88
C THR A 620 21.44 43.81 23.86
N HIS A 621 22.49 44.60 23.62
CA HIS A 621 22.38 46.01 23.30
C HIS A 621 22.32 46.29 21.78
N GLN A 622 22.48 45.25 20.95
CA GLN A 622 22.48 45.34 19.49
C GLN A 622 21.48 44.35 18.90
N LEU A 623 20.19 44.67 19.01
CA LEU A 623 19.08 43.80 18.62
C LEU A 623 19.15 43.31 17.16
N GLU A 624 19.48 44.18 16.20
CA GLU A 624 19.58 43.85 14.78
C GLU A 624 20.70 42.83 14.52
N ALA A 625 21.87 43.03 15.13
CA ALA A 625 23.01 42.14 14.97
C ALA A 625 22.73 40.75 15.58
N GLU A 626 22.06 40.71 16.72
CA GLU A 626 21.69 39.44 17.37
C GLU A 626 20.64 38.67 16.57
N ILE A 627 19.63 39.35 16.04
CA ILE A 627 18.63 38.74 15.15
C ILE A 627 19.30 38.20 13.90
N ALA A 628 20.22 38.94 13.28
CA ALA A 628 20.95 38.47 12.11
C ALA A 628 21.77 37.21 12.42
N ARG A 629 22.52 37.18 13.53
CA ARG A 629 23.30 36.03 13.99
C ARG A 629 22.42 34.80 14.21
N GLN A 630 21.28 34.97 14.90
CA GLN A 630 20.35 33.86 15.14
C GLN A 630 19.70 33.33 13.85
N ARG A 631 19.38 34.20 12.91
CA ARG A 631 18.86 33.81 11.60
C ARG A 631 19.85 32.96 10.79
N GLU A 632 21.14 33.35 10.78
CA GLU A 632 22.22 32.57 10.16
C GLU A 632 22.36 31.20 10.82
N ARG A 633 22.29 31.13 12.14
CA ARG A 633 22.31 29.88 12.90
C ARG A 633 21.12 28.97 12.51
N LEU A 634 19.91 29.53 12.41
CA LEU A 634 18.72 28.76 12.01
C LEU A 634 18.86 28.18 10.60
N LEU A 635 19.52 28.88 9.69
CA LEU A 635 19.85 28.39 8.35
C LEU A 635 20.89 27.26 8.43
N ALA A 636 22.00 27.48 9.16
CA ALA A 636 23.07 26.51 9.33
C ALA A 636 22.58 25.20 9.97
N ASP A 637 21.68 25.31 10.95
CA ASP A 637 21.03 24.17 11.61
C ASP A 637 19.96 23.49 10.73
N GLY A 638 19.69 24.03 9.54
CA GLY A 638 18.67 23.51 8.60
C GLY A 638 17.23 23.63 9.12
N ILE A 639 16.97 24.54 10.04
CA ILE A 639 15.65 24.80 10.63
C ILE A 639 14.78 25.59 9.65
N VAL A 640 15.41 26.51 8.90
CA VAL A 640 14.78 27.29 7.83
C VAL A 640 15.59 27.12 6.55
N SER A 641 14.92 27.19 5.41
CA SER A 641 15.57 27.18 4.08
C SER A 641 16.02 28.59 3.68
N GLU A 642 16.92 28.67 2.69
CA GLU A 642 17.36 29.96 2.12
C GLU A 642 16.18 30.82 1.64
N ASN A 643 15.19 30.20 0.99
CA ASN A 643 13.99 30.89 0.49
C ASN A 643 13.14 31.44 1.63
N GLU A 644 12.96 30.70 2.72
CA GLU A 644 12.24 31.13 3.92
C GLU A 644 12.99 32.27 4.64
N LEU A 645 14.31 32.12 4.74
CA LEU A 645 15.17 33.17 5.30
C LEU A 645 15.10 34.46 4.49
N ALA A 646 15.07 34.35 3.17
CA ALA A 646 14.94 35.51 2.25
C ALA A 646 13.55 36.15 2.29
N ALA A 647 12.49 35.36 2.53
CA ALA A 647 11.11 35.82 2.59
C ALA A 647 10.76 36.54 3.90
N VAL A 648 11.24 36.05 5.03
CA VAL A 648 11.10 36.72 6.35
C VAL A 648 12.27 37.69 6.52
N LYS A 649 12.08 38.92 6.08
CA LYS A 649 13.13 39.96 6.16
C LYS A 649 13.52 40.25 7.61
N PRO A 650 14.81 40.59 7.94
CA PRO A 650 15.27 40.88 9.29
C PRO A 650 14.44 41.93 10.01
N TYR A 651 14.07 42.99 9.31
CA TYR A 651 13.32 44.10 9.88
C TYR A 651 11.95 43.68 10.43
N LEU A 652 11.32 42.62 9.94
CA LEU A 652 10.03 42.12 10.46
C LEU A 652 10.16 41.63 11.90
N LEU A 653 11.26 40.98 12.22
CA LEU A 653 11.58 40.56 13.59
C LEU A 653 12.04 41.74 14.45
N VAL A 654 12.86 42.62 13.89
CA VAL A 654 13.31 43.83 14.58
C VAL A 654 12.11 44.70 14.96
N TRP A 655 11.16 44.92 14.08
CA TRP A 655 9.93 45.70 14.38
C TRP A 655 9.12 45.07 15.51
N LEU A 656 9.00 43.74 15.56
CA LEU A 656 8.30 43.09 16.66
C LEU A 656 9.03 43.38 18.00
N PHE A 657 10.31 43.05 18.09
CA PHE A 657 11.05 43.13 19.36
C PHE A 657 11.35 44.55 19.78
N ALA A 658 11.42 45.51 18.86
CA ALA A 658 11.52 46.94 19.18
C ALA A 658 10.17 47.58 19.54
N SER A 659 9.04 46.91 19.26
CA SER A 659 7.70 47.41 19.59
C SER A 659 7.42 47.37 21.08
N PRO A 660 6.45 48.17 21.58
CA PRO A 660 6.02 48.06 22.98
C PRO A 660 5.60 46.64 23.39
N LEU A 661 4.97 45.89 22.47
CA LEU A 661 4.62 44.47 22.69
C LEU A 661 5.87 43.61 22.87
N GLY A 662 6.84 43.71 21.98
CA GLY A 662 8.07 42.95 22.02
C GLY A 662 8.92 43.22 23.28
N VAL A 663 9.00 44.46 23.70
CA VAL A 663 9.66 44.84 24.96
C VAL A 663 8.99 44.15 26.16
N ARG A 664 7.65 44.13 26.20
CA ARG A 664 6.86 43.44 27.25
C ARG A 664 7.09 41.91 27.17
N MET A 665 7.11 41.32 25.99
CA MET A 665 7.41 39.90 25.79
C MET A 665 8.80 39.51 26.31
N LEU A 666 9.82 40.32 25.99
CA LEU A 666 11.18 40.09 26.46
C LEU A 666 11.34 40.32 27.99
N ALA A 667 10.54 41.23 28.60
CA ALA A 667 10.56 41.47 30.03
C ALA A 667 9.77 40.46 30.86
N ALA A 668 8.96 39.62 30.22
CA ALA A 668 8.12 38.62 30.90
C ALA A 668 8.96 37.54 31.60
N GLN A 669 8.56 37.19 32.83
CA GLN A 669 9.20 36.11 33.61
C GLN A 669 8.80 34.75 33.12
N GLU A 670 7.56 34.60 32.66
CA GLU A 670 7.01 33.39 32.08
C GLU A 670 6.45 33.70 30.70
N LEU A 671 6.96 33.00 29.67
CA LEU A 671 6.57 33.15 28.28
C LEU A 671 6.59 31.80 27.59
N HIS A 672 5.50 31.45 26.93
CA HIS A 672 5.34 30.25 26.12
C HIS A 672 5.16 30.59 24.64
N ARG A 673 5.76 29.79 23.77
CA ARG A 673 5.71 29.93 22.30
C ARG A 673 5.24 28.63 21.72
N GLU A 674 4.34 28.70 20.72
CA GLU A 674 3.75 27.52 20.08
C GLU A 674 3.24 26.53 21.16
N TRP A 675 2.47 27.05 22.13
CA TRP A 675 2.00 26.27 23.26
C TRP A 675 0.81 25.40 22.86
N ALA A 676 1.05 24.07 22.72
CA ALA A 676 0.01 23.11 22.41
C ALA A 676 -0.84 22.82 23.66
N PHE A 677 -2.15 22.87 23.53
CA PHE A 677 -3.07 22.58 24.60
C PHE A 677 -4.16 21.58 24.22
N THR A 678 -4.71 20.94 25.24
CA THR A 678 -5.96 20.18 25.18
C THR A 678 -6.83 20.63 26.35
N TYR A 679 -8.00 21.20 26.04
CA TYR A 679 -8.93 21.76 27.01
C TYR A 679 -10.29 21.06 26.91
N ARG A 680 -10.85 20.65 28.06
CA ARG A 680 -12.19 20.07 28.13
C ARG A 680 -13.21 21.21 28.28
N ARG A 681 -14.05 21.37 27.28
CA ARG A 681 -15.16 22.33 27.22
C ARG A 681 -16.47 21.56 27.39
N GLU A 682 -17.35 22.03 28.26
CA GLU A 682 -18.73 21.55 28.30
C GLU A 682 -19.57 22.33 27.27
N THR A 683 -20.30 21.61 26.43
CA THR A 683 -21.22 22.15 25.42
C THR A 683 -22.62 21.57 25.65
N GLU A 684 -23.63 22.13 24.99
CA GLU A 684 -25.01 21.63 25.07
C GLU A 684 -25.13 20.15 24.63
N ASP A 685 -24.25 19.71 23.71
CA ASP A 685 -24.16 18.34 23.18
C ASP A 685 -23.28 17.40 24.01
N GLY A 686 -22.73 17.87 25.16
CA GLY A 686 -21.86 17.09 26.04
C GLY A 686 -20.43 17.61 26.12
N ALA A 687 -19.53 16.83 26.74
CA ALA A 687 -18.13 17.22 26.89
C ALA A 687 -17.34 17.13 25.59
N GLN A 688 -16.61 18.18 25.24
CA GLN A 688 -15.77 18.29 24.06
C GLN A 688 -14.32 18.56 24.46
N LEU A 689 -13.36 17.83 23.88
CA LEU A 689 -11.94 18.10 24.02
C LEU A 689 -11.47 19.01 22.87
N LEU A 690 -11.20 20.26 23.21
CA LEU A 690 -10.70 21.26 22.29
C LEU A 690 -9.16 21.22 22.25
N GLN A 691 -8.59 21.09 21.07
CA GLN A 691 -7.15 21.13 20.86
C GLN A 691 -6.74 22.33 20.02
N GLY A 692 -5.62 22.94 20.37
CA GLY A 692 -5.06 24.06 19.64
C GLY A 692 -3.59 24.30 19.98
N VAL A 693 -2.98 25.25 19.28
CA VAL A 693 -1.64 25.75 19.53
C VAL A 693 -1.71 27.26 19.60
N ILE A 694 -1.25 27.83 20.72
CA ILE A 694 -1.17 29.28 20.93
C ILE A 694 0.20 29.75 20.47
N ASP A 695 0.26 30.71 19.56
CA ASP A 695 1.50 31.22 18.97
C ASP A 695 2.47 31.73 20.02
N CYS A 696 1.96 32.64 20.92
CA CYS A 696 2.69 33.13 22.04
C CYS A 696 1.75 33.57 23.17
N CYS A 697 2.11 33.28 24.41
CA CYS A 697 1.46 33.86 25.58
C CYS A 697 2.50 34.11 26.70
N PHE A 698 2.27 35.13 27.49
CA PHE A 698 3.14 35.47 28.58
C PHE A 698 2.39 36.09 29.79
N ILE A 699 2.97 35.98 30.97
CA ILE A 699 2.36 36.51 32.17
C ILE A 699 2.88 37.94 32.43
N GLU A 700 1.94 38.88 32.59
CA GLU A 700 2.21 40.26 33.05
C GLU A 700 1.24 40.64 34.16
N ARG A 701 1.77 41.09 35.27
CA ARG A 701 0.97 41.53 36.46
C ARG A 701 -0.09 40.50 36.89
N GLY A 702 0.30 39.21 36.88
CA GLY A 702 -0.54 38.11 37.35
C GLY A 702 -1.67 37.67 36.41
N ALA A 703 -1.65 38.11 35.15
CA ALA A 703 -2.62 37.70 34.13
C ALA A 703 -1.91 37.40 32.82
N TRP A 704 -2.56 36.58 31.99
CA TRP A 704 -2.04 36.22 30.67
C TRP A 704 -2.27 37.32 29.65
N VAL A 705 -1.28 37.54 28.80
CA VAL A 705 -1.35 38.28 27.54
C VAL A 705 -1.21 37.26 26.42
N LEU A 706 -2.20 37.15 25.57
CA LEU A 706 -2.25 36.23 24.43
C LEU A 706 -1.87 36.96 23.16
N VAL A 707 -0.92 36.44 22.41
CA VAL A 707 -0.45 37.03 21.12
C VAL A 707 -0.55 36.03 20.01
N ASP A 708 -1.13 36.46 18.89
CA ASP A 708 -1.33 35.68 17.68
C ASP A 708 -0.71 36.44 16.49
N TYR A 709 0.16 35.76 15.71
CA TYR A 709 0.88 36.39 14.59
C TYR A 709 0.16 36.17 13.29
N LYS A 710 -0.13 37.23 12.55
CA LYS A 710 -0.83 37.16 11.26
C LYS A 710 -0.10 37.92 10.17
N THR A 711 -0.17 37.42 8.94
CA THR A 711 0.45 38.04 7.75
C THR A 711 -0.56 38.78 6.88
N ASP A 712 -1.77 38.97 7.35
CA ASP A 712 -2.83 39.70 6.68
C ASP A 712 -2.41 41.15 6.36
N ALA A 713 -2.85 41.69 5.23
CA ALA A 713 -2.57 43.05 4.81
C ALA A 713 -3.60 44.05 5.34
N ASP A 714 -4.86 43.60 5.53
CA ASP A 714 -5.96 44.41 6.04
C ASP A 714 -6.17 44.18 7.54
N ALA A 715 -5.98 45.24 8.32
CA ALA A 715 -6.07 45.15 9.79
C ALA A 715 -7.52 44.97 10.28
N ALA A 716 -8.50 45.64 9.70
CA ALA A 716 -9.87 45.56 10.16
C ALA A 716 -10.49 44.17 9.88
N GLY A 717 -10.29 43.65 8.69
CA GLY A 717 -10.75 42.33 8.31
C GLY A 717 -10.01 41.22 9.03
N ALA A 718 -8.72 41.40 9.38
CA ALA A 718 -7.95 40.44 10.17
C ALA A 718 -8.50 40.32 11.60
N ILE A 719 -8.81 41.45 12.25
CA ILE A 719 -9.36 41.48 13.61
C ILE A 719 -10.67 40.68 13.68
N GLU A 720 -11.61 40.96 12.77
CA GLU A 720 -12.90 40.25 12.76
C GLU A 720 -12.76 38.75 12.48
N ARG A 721 -11.92 38.37 11.52
CA ARG A 721 -11.73 36.95 11.15
C ARG A 721 -11.12 36.12 12.25
N HIS A 722 -10.20 36.68 13.04
CA HIS A 722 -9.41 35.93 14.03
C HIS A 722 -9.89 36.12 15.47
N ARG A 723 -10.83 37.03 15.75
CA ARG A 723 -11.44 37.22 17.07
C ARG A 723 -12.00 35.95 17.69
N PRO A 724 -12.80 35.12 16.98
CA PRO A 724 -13.36 33.88 17.56
C PRO A 724 -12.27 32.87 17.95
N GLN A 725 -11.18 32.80 17.19
CA GLN A 725 -10.02 31.95 17.51
C GLN A 725 -9.36 32.37 18.81
N LEU A 726 -9.11 33.66 18.99
CA LEU A 726 -8.51 34.22 20.20
C LEU A 726 -9.40 34.07 21.42
N GLU A 727 -10.72 34.12 21.25
CA GLU A 727 -11.68 33.86 22.32
C GLU A 727 -11.62 32.42 22.83
N LEU A 728 -11.58 31.43 21.92
CA LEU A 728 -11.43 30.03 22.26
C LEU A 728 -10.06 29.76 22.92
N TYR A 729 -9.00 30.39 22.44
CA TYR A 729 -7.67 30.28 23.03
C TYR A 729 -7.62 30.89 24.45
N ALA A 730 -8.26 32.04 24.64
CA ALA A 730 -8.31 32.69 25.96
C ALA A 730 -9.12 31.86 26.98
N GLN A 731 -10.24 31.29 26.56
CA GLN A 731 -11.02 30.36 27.40
C GLN A 731 -10.20 29.11 27.79
N ALA A 732 -9.51 28.52 26.83
CA ALA A 732 -8.68 27.34 27.09
C ALA A 732 -7.51 27.68 28.03
N LEU A 733 -6.81 28.79 27.76
CA LEU A 733 -5.68 29.26 28.56
C LEU A 733 -6.08 29.52 30.02
N ALA A 734 -7.20 30.28 30.22
CA ALA A 734 -7.73 30.54 31.53
C ALA A 734 -8.21 29.28 32.28
N GLY A 735 -8.90 28.38 31.56
CA GLY A 735 -9.41 27.13 32.13
C GLY A 735 -8.32 26.13 32.52
N ILE A 736 -7.19 26.11 31.81
CA ILE A 736 -6.05 25.22 32.09
C ILE A 736 -5.20 25.75 33.22
N THR A 737 -4.94 27.07 33.20
CA THR A 737 -3.95 27.71 34.15
C THR A 737 -4.58 28.28 35.40
N GLY A 738 -5.87 28.52 35.42
CA GLY A 738 -6.59 29.20 36.49
C GLY A 738 -6.33 30.71 36.55
N LEU A 739 -5.53 31.28 35.65
CA LEU A 739 -5.23 32.70 35.59
C LEU A 739 -6.06 33.40 34.51
N PRO A 740 -6.52 34.64 34.74
CA PRO A 740 -7.31 35.37 33.74
C PRO A 740 -6.45 35.78 32.53
N VAL A 741 -7.06 35.83 31.37
CA VAL A 741 -6.46 36.44 30.17
C VAL A 741 -6.89 37.91 30.12
N ARG A 742 -5.93 38.81 30.31
CA ARG A 742 -6.16 40.27 30.39
C ARG A 742 -6.20 40.93 29.01
N GLU A 743 -5.31 40.52 28.14
CA GLU A 743 -5.18 41.08 26.78
C GLU A 743 -5.10 39.97 25.72
N ARG A 744 -5.76 40.20 24.60
CA ARG A 744 -5.68 39.39 23.39
C ARG A 744 -5.17 40.28 22.27
N VAL A 745 -4.05 39.96 21.68
CA VAL A 745 -3.35 40.80 20.72
C VAL A 745 -3.13 40.05 19.41
N ILE A 746 -3.51 40.67 18.29
CA ILE A 746 -3.08 40.25 16.97
C ILE A 746 -1.89 41.12 16.55
N TYR A 747 -0.77 40.48 16.24
CA TYR A 747 0.36 41.18 15.65
C TYR A 747 0.42 40.95 14.17
N LEU A 748 0.20 42.01 13.38
CA LEU A 748 0.29 41.98 11.92
C LEU A 748 1.74 42.12 11.49
N VAL A 749 2.36 41.00 11.13
CA VAL A 749 3.79 40.90 10.83
C VAL A 749 4.22 41.86 9.72
N ARG A 750 3.44 41.95 8.63
CA ARG A 750 3.78 42.85 7.51
C ARG A 750 3.62 44.32 7.83
N ALA A 751 2.70 44.66 8.71
CA ALA A 751 2.46 46.04 9.12
C ALA A 751 3.35 46.47 10.31
N GLY A 752 3.98 45.52 11.00
CA GLY A 752 4.76 45.78 12.18
C GLY A 752 3.95 46.40 13.36
N ARG A 753 2.63 46.06 13.44
CA ARG A 753 1.72 46.69 14.43
C ARG A 753 0.92 45.64 15.21
N ALA A 754 0.73 45.92 16.49
CA ALA A 754 -0.10 45.16 17.41
C ALA A 754 -1.47 45.79 17.55
N TYR A 755 -2.53 44.97 17.54
CA TYR A 755 -3.91 45.37 17.74
C TYR A 755 -4.52 44.56 18.88
N GLN A 756 -5.16 45.22 19.82
CA GLN A 756 -5.91 44.57 20.90
C GLN A 756 -7.30 44.14 20.37
N VAL A 757 -7.74 42.92 20.74
CA VAL A 757 -8.96 42.27 20.20
C VAL A 757 -9.92 41.89 21.31
#